data_0812ba52a746515ebbc3620af8466a05
#
_entry.id   0812ba52a746515ebbc3620af8466a05
#
_cell.length_a   1.000
_cell.length_b   1.000
_cell.length_c   1.000
_cell.angle_alpha   90.00
_cell.angle_beta   90.00
_cell.angle_gamma   90.00
#
_symmetry.space_group_name_H-M   'P 1'
#
loop_
_entity.id
_entity.type
_entity.pdbx_description
1 polymer ?
#
loop_
_entity_poly.entity_id
_entity_poly.type
_entity_poly.pdbx_seq_one_letter_code
_entity_poly.pdbx_strand_id
1 'polypeptide(L)'
;MSRYHHPGQSLSRRSLLKAMGLAPLVLRAAPLYGFELPGGVENQHDGLPFSDIRLAPHYPAHSPLEDVLRLVTPGSDEYLTEKYAAQIHAVLQQWSVALKASAKDHSILTGFLDPLLEATLLVPERELTLRAGGGVDCTRRHFSSKLVSGREAFLDQIRGWLGQVTKVETAEFEITDIEEVNRAPLVVGAAIRYHLVLRRGGDLREERVGIWPTEWAYDESAGWKARRWEAREETLSVTHGPVFVDVTDQALGGAKSYREQLLRGSDYWRTVLDGACGIDVYGNNGVAAGDFNNDGLDDLYICQPSGLPNRLYRNRGDGAFEDVTEKAGVGVLDNSACALFADFENKGLQDLLVVCGSGPLLFLNQGDGTFSIKRDAFQFKSPPQGTFTHAAVADYDRDGRLDIYFCVYSYYLGLDQYHYPVPYFDARNGPPNFLLHNEGNATFVDKTEAAGLNAENDRYSFACAWGDSTGNGLPDLCVANDFGRSNLYRNNGDGTFTAISNQAHVDDAGAGMSACWSDVNNDGKQDIYAANMWSAAGQRVSGQKRFHEKDTEEVRALYRRHARGNSLYRNEGDGKFQNIAGKAGAEMGRWSWCSDFFDFDHDGYPDLYVANGYISAPEQDDSPRADLGSFFWRQVVAKSPANTTPSLAYEHGWNALNELIRSDRSWSGYERNVMYANNRDGTFTEVSGAVGLDFPEDGRSFALADLDHDGRLEIILKNRNAPQVRILRNAGNDLGSSIVFRLRGQKSNRDGIGTAITVESGGLRQTKYLQAGSGFLAQHSKEVFFGVGKPEGPVGATIRWPSGLSQKVEGIPVDHRIEIEEGSSNFVSKPFAAAPRAWAQAGAVAQGEPLPAQIDTWLLEPLKAPEFSLPDLAGNTHSLSTVRGGFALLYFWATTAPLSQDQLRLLDQHARSLKILAINVDDSAHRQSARSFVGQEKLSFPVLFATEDVAGVYNIIYRYLFDRRRDLAIPTGFLLDKEGMIVK
;
A
#
# COMPACT_ATOMS: atom_id res chain seq x y z
N MET A 1 26.17 14.31 -22.39
CA MET A 1 27.44 14.04 -23.13
C MET A 1 28.58 14.57 -22.34
N SER A 2 29.33 13.74 -21.68
CA SER A 2 30.76 13.96 -21.38
C SER A 2 31.26 12.67 -20.74
N ARG A 3 32.08 11.94 -21.50
CA ARG A 3 32.74 10.71 -21.07
C ARG A 3 33.92 11.11 -20.17
N TYR A 4 33.91 10.62 -18.94
CA TYR A 4 35.13 10.46 -18.15
C TYR A 4 35.48 9.00 -18.03
N HIS A 5 36.46 8.57 -18.85
CA HIS A 5 37.18 7.34 -18.64
C HIS A 5 38.28 7.63 -17.57
N HIS A 6 38.20 6.94 -16.45
CA HIS A 6 39.38 6.71 -15.61
C HIS A 6 39.76 5.22 -15.68
N PRO A 7 41.00 4.92 -16.04
CA PRO A 7 41.55 3.57 -15.91
C PRO A 7 42.10 3.40 -14.49
N GLY A 8 41.25 2.98 -13.56
CA GLY A 8 41.65 2.52 -12.23
C GLY A 8 41.10 1.14 -12.02
N GLN A 9 41.95 0.17 -11.75
CA GLN A 9 41.57 -1.19 -11.39
C GLN A 9 40.56 -1.13 -10.25
N SER A 10 39.33 -1.47 -10.52
CA SER A 10 38.32 -1.64 -9.49
C SER A 10 38.68 -2.87 -8.65
N LEU A 11 39.27 -2.65 -7.50
CA LEU A 11 39.36 -3.68 -6.47
C LEU A 11 37.94 -4.07 -6.08
N SER A 12 37.59 -5.34 -6.24
CA SER A 12 36.29 -5.82 -5.79
C SER A 12 36.14 -5.60 -4.27
N ARG A 13 34.92 -5.35 -3.79
CA ARG A 13 34.60 -5.24 -2.34
C ARG A 13 35.25 -6.37 -1.51
N ARG A 14 35.31 -7.56 -2.07
CA ARG A 14 35.94 -8.76 -1.47
C ARG A 14 37.47 -8.65 -1.39
N SER A 15 38.12 -8.00 -2.35
CA SER A 15 39.56 -7.74 -2.37
C SER A 15 39.94 -6.64 -1.38
N LEU A 16 39.08 -5.62 -1.21
CA LEU A 16 39.23 -4.55 -0.24
C LEU A 16 39.16 -5.11 1.20
N LEU A 17 38.16 -5.93 1.49
CA LEU A 17 37.98 -6.58 2.78
C LEU A 17 39.15 -7.53 3.14
N LYS A 18 39.73 -8.25 2.14
CA LYS A 18 40.89 -9.11 2.33
C LYS A 18 42.20 -8.31 2.55
N ALA A 19 42.37 -7.19 1.82
CA ALA A 19 43.56 -6.33 1.95
C ALA A 19 43.60 -5.59 3.28
N MET A 20 42.43 -5.34 3.89
CA MET A 20 42.36 -4.57 5.14
C MET A 20 42.57 -5.41 6.41
N GLY A 21 42.44 -6.73 6.33
CA GLY A 21 42.45 -7.58 7.54
C GLY A 21 41.31 -7.24 8.51
N LEU A 22 40.42 -6.34 8.12
CA LEU A 22 39.38 -5.72 8.95
C LEU A 22 38.04 -6.44 8.90
N ALA A 23 37.84 -7.34 7.94
CA ALA A 23 36.60 -8.10 7.86
C ALA A 23 36.18 -8.75 9.19
N PRO A 24 37.12 -9.31 9.99
CA PRO A 24 36.76 -9.80 11.32
C PRO A 24 36.54 -8.71 12.36
N LEU A 25 37.09 -7.50 12.16
CA LEU A 25 37.00 -6.42 13.15
C LEU A 25 35.73 -5.63 13.04
N VAL A 26 35.35 -5.29 11.82
CA VAL A 26 34.14 -4.55 11.53
C VAL A 26 32.90 -5.46 11.64
N LEU A 27 33.06 -6.74 11.26
CA LEU A 27 32.03 -7.78 11.46
C LEU A 27 31.94 -8.27 12.93
N ARG A 28 32.99 -8.11 13.75
CA ARG A 28 32.95 -8.43 15.19
C ARG A 28 32.56 -7.26 16.08
N ALA A 29 32.60 -6.02 15.60
CA ALA A 29 32.02 -4.87 16.29
C ALA A 29 30.51 -4.75 16.06
N ALA A 30 30.00 -5.36 15.00
CA ALA A 30 28.59 -5.55 14.80
C ALA A 30 28.14 -6.90 15.24
N PRO A 31 27.76 -7.75 15.44
CA PRO A 31 26.99 -8.53 16.40
C PRO A 31 27.94 -9.38 17.27
N LEU A 32 28.12 -9.01 18.50
CA LEU A 32 28.27 -9.95 19.59
C LEU A 32 27.00 -10.83 19.77
N TYR A 33 26.17 -10.88 18.77
CA TYR A 33 24.89 -11.58 18.72
C TYR A 33 24.87 -12.56 17.55
N GLY A 34 25.40 -13.74 17.76
CA GLY A 34 25.40 -14.79 16.77
C GLY A 34 26.53 -15.83 16.96
N PHE A 35 26.92 -16.09 18.18
CA PHE A 35 27.65 -17.33 18.47
C PHE A 35 26.62 -18.39 18.86
N GLU A 36 26.39 -19.33 17.96
CA GLU A 36 25.77 -20.60 18.31
C GLU A 36 26.71 -21.35 19.26
N LEU A 37 26.34 -21.41 20.49
CA LEU A 37 26.88 -22.42 21.42
C LEU A 37 26.25 -23.78 21.06
N PRO A 38 27.02 -24.83 20.98
CA PRO A 38 26.48 -26.17 20.75
C PRO A 38 25.70 -26.66 21.97
N GLY A 39 24.40 -26.79 21.83
CA GLY A 39 23.52 -27.35 22.84
C GLY A 39 22.25 -26.53 23.02
N GLY A 40 21.13 -27.03 22.47
CA GLY A 40 19.86 -26.42 22.41
C GLY A 40 19.40 -25.75 23.71
N VAL A 41 19.20 -24.45 23.63
CA VAL A 41 18.39 -23.65 24.54
C VAL A 41 17.51 -22.74 23.66
N GLU A 42 16.22 -22.81 23.87
CA GLU A 42 15.23 -21.98 23.27
C GLU A 42 15.60 -20.49 23.33
N ASN A 43 15.44 -19.78 22.20
CA ASN A 43 15.69 -18.35 22.10
C ASN A 43 14.76 -17.54 23.01
N GLN A 44 15.22 -17.23 24.19
CA GLN A 44 14.87 -16.02 24.91
C GLN A 44 15.84 -14.94 24.43
N HIS A 45 15.36 -13.96 23.69
CA HIS A 45 16.07 -12.76 23.34
C HIS A 45 16.24 -11.87 24.59
N ASP A 46 17.12 -12.25 25.50
CA ASP A 46 17.71 -11.33 26.45
C ASP A 46 18.83 -10.54 25.73
N GLY A 47 18.42 -9.62 24.87
CA GLY A 47 19.32 -8.67 24.26
C GLY A 47 19.91 -7.75 25.32
N LEU A 48 21.22 -7.48 25.25
CA LEU A 48 21.81 -6.34 25.96
C LEU A 48 21.03 -5.10 25.62
N PRO A 49 20.74 -4.20 26.57
CA PRO A 49 19.95 -3.01 26.30
C PRO A 49 20.65 -2.18 25.22
N PHE A 50 20.02 -2.05 24.07
CA PHE A 50 20.44 -1.12 23.04
C PHE A 50 20.46 0.26 23.65
N SER A 51 21.55 1.00 23.41
CA SER A 51 21.57 2.41 23.75
C SER A 51 20.65 3.13 22.79
N ASP A 52 19.46 3.45 23.24
CA ASP A 52 18.51 4.30 22.49
C ASP A 52 18.89 5.79 22.56
N ILE A 53 20.17 6.03 22.88
CA ILE A 53 20.74 7.36 23.00
C ILE A 53 20.97 7.90 21.61
N ARG A 54 20.31 9.03 21.34
CA ARG A 54 20.41 9.79 20.10
C ARG A 54 21.05 11.14 20.34
N LEU A 55 21.83 11.60 19.40
CA LEU A 55 22.29 12.96 19.38
C LEU A 55 21.07 13.90 19.32
N ALA A 56 21.06 14.96 20.11
CA ALA A 56 20.06 16.02 20.09
C ALA A 56 20.71 17.37 19.71
N PRO A 57 21.07 17.58 18.44
CA PRO A 57 21.79 18.77 18.04
C PRO A 57 20.88 20.00 18.02
N HIS A 58 21.43 21.13 18.41
CA HIS A 58 20.76 22.42 18.29
C HIS A 58 21.19 23.10 16.98
N TYR A 59 20.22 23.36 16.08
CA TYR A 59 20.46 24.08 14.84
C TYR A 59 20.02 25.54 14.98
N PRO A 60 20.97 26.52 14.86
CA PRO A 60 20.63 27.94 15.00
C PRO A 60 19.86 28.49 13.80
N ALA A 61 19.86 27.80 12.65
CA ALA A 61 19.12 28.21 11.46
C ALA A 61 17.67 27.72 11.52
N HIS A 62 16.71 28.61 11.29
CA HIS A 62 15.30 28.26 11.15
C HIS A 62 15.02 27.65 9.78
N SER A 63 14.18 26.60 9.76
CA SER A 63 13.67 26.05 8.51
C SER A 63 12.73 27.05 7.83
N PRO A 64 12.80 27.26 6.52
CA PRO A 64 11.79 28.06 5.79
C PRO A 64 10.36 27.55 5.95
N LEU A 65 10.19 26.28 6.34
CA LEU A 65 8.88 25.63 6.53
C LEU A 65 8.39 25.69 7.99
N GLU A 66 9.15 26.26 8.93
CA GLU A 66 8.84 26.21 10.36
C GLU A 66 7.44 26.78 10.69
N ASP A 67 7.05 27.86 10.03
CA ASP A 67 5.74 28.48 10.25
C ASP A 67 4.60 27.54 9.82
N VAL A 68 4.75 26.81 8.73
CA VAL A 68 3.76 25.84 8.26
C VAL A 68 3.78 24.56 9.10
N LEU A 69 4.98 24.08 9.48
CA LEU A 69 5.13 22.90 10.34
C LEU A 69 4.49 23.09 11.72
N ARG A 70 4.43 24.30 12.26
CA ARG A 70 3.69 24.62 13.51
C ARG A 70 2.19 24.38 13.38
N LEU A 71 1.64 24.45 12.17
CA LEU A 71 0.21 24.23 11.89
C LEU A 71 -0.18 22.75 11.82
N VAL A 72 0.76 21.83 12.06
CA VAL A 72 0.45 20.39 12.14
C VAL A 72 -0.55 20.10 13.26
N THR A 73 -0.46 20.82 14.38
CA THR A 73 -1.39 20.66 15.49
C THR A 73 -2.76 21.25 15.13
N PRO A 74 -3.85 20.46 15.17
CA PRO A 74 -5.20 20.99 14.92
C PRO A 74 -5.58 22.11 15.90
N GLY A 75 -6.15 23.21 15.36
CA GLY A 75 -6.55 24.38 16.11
C GLY A 75 -5.49 25.47 16.22
N SER A 76 -4.33 25.29 15.59
CA SER A 76 -3.32 26.34 15.40
C SER A 76 -3.63 27.27 14.22
N ASP A 77 -4.70 27.02 13.50
CA ASP A 77 -5.22 27.79 12.37
C ASP A 77 -6.73 28.09 12.51
N GLU A 78 -7.32 28.54 11.40
CA GLU A 78 -8.74 28.93 11.36
C GLU A 78 -9.75 27.78 11.47
N TYR A 79 -9.30 26.50 11.33
CA TYR A 79 -10.17 25.33 11.37
C TYR A 79 -10.33 24.77 12.79
N LEU A 80 -10.97 25.54 13.68
CA LEU A 80 -11.09 25.19 15.10
C LEU A 80 -11.85 23.88 15.35
N THR A 81 -12.79 23.51 14.50
CA THR A 81 -13.51 22.22 14.62
C THR A 81 -12.59 21.02 14.52
N GLU A 82 -11.47 21.11 13.79
CA GLU A 82 -10.47 20.04 13.75
C GLU A 82 -9.77 19.84 15.11
N LYS A 83 -9.58 20.88 15.89
CA LYS A 83 -9.14 20.75 17.28
C LYS A 83 -10.14 19.96 18.12
N TYR A 84 -11.43 20.27 17.97
CA TYR A 84 -12.49 19.59 18.72
C TYR A 84 -12.60 18.12 18.28
N ALA A 85 -12.53 17.86 16.97
CA ALA A 85 -12.49 16.51 16.43
C ALA A 85 -11.30 15.70 16.98
N ALA A 86 -10.10 16.26 16.99
CA ALA A 86 -8.91 15.60 17.54
C ALA A 86 -9.06 15.27 19.03
N GLN A 87 -9.61 16.19 19.82
CA GLN A 87 -9.82 15.99 21.25
C GLN A 87 -10.88 14.93 21.55
N ILE A 88 -12.01 14.94 20.83
CA ILE A 88 -13.06 13.92 20.97
C ILE A 88 -12.55 12.57 20.47
N HIS A 89 -11.82 12.54 19.35
CA HIS A 89 -11.20 11.32 18.85
C HIS A 89 -10.26 10.68 19.86
N ALA A 90 -9.44 11.48 20.56
CA ALA A 90 -8.56 10.97 21.61
C ALA A 90 -9.32 10.26 22.75
N VAL A 91 -10.51 10.77 23.11
CA VAL A 91 -11.39 10.12 24.10
C VAL A 91 -11.94 8.80 23.56
N LEU A 92 -12.40 8.78 22.30
CA LEU A 92 -12.90 7.57 21.63
C LEU A 92 -11.81 6.52 21.47
N GLN A 93 -10.57 6.94 21.23
CA GLN A 93 -9.41 6.03 21.11
C GLN A 93 -9.12 5.32 22.45
N GLN A 94 -9.24 6.02 23.57
CA GLN A 94 -9.13 5.38 24.90
C GLN A 94 -10.20 4.30 25.08
N TRP A 95 -11.42 4.56 24.62
CA TRP A 95 -12.48 3.55 24.65
C TRP A 95 -12.17 2.36 23.73
N SER A 96 -11.66 2.61 22.53
CA SER A 96 -11.20 1.57 21.61
C SER A 96 -10.18 0.63 22.26
N VAL A 97 -9.14 1.20 22.91
CA VAL A 97 -8.10 0.44 23.62
C VAL A 97 -8.72 -0.39 24.76
N ALA A 98 -9.59 0.23 25.59
CA ALA A 98 -10.25 -0.46 26.69
C ALA A 98 -11.13 -1.63 26.21
N LEU A 99 -11.90 -1.44 25.14
CA LEU A 99 -12.73 -2.51 24.54
C LEU A 99 -11.90 -3.69 24.05
N LYS A 100 -10.77 -3.42 23.39
CA LYS A 100 -9.85 -4.47 22.89
C LYS A 100 -9.18 -5.21 24.05
N ALA A 101 -8.87 -4.54 25.14
CA ALA A 101 -8.30 -5.15 26.34
C ALA A 101 -9.35 -5.98 27.10
N SER A 102 -10.57 -5.47 27.23
CA SER A 102 -11.69 -6.13 27.91
C SER A 102 -13.04 -5.63 27.41
N ALA A 103 -13.77 -6.47 26.71
CA ALA A 103 -15.13 -6.17 26.24
C ALA A 103 -16.13 -5.84 27.37
N LYS A 104 -15.78 -6.12 28.63
CA LYS A 104 -16.62 -5.87 29.82
C LYS A 104 -16.26 -4.61 30.57
N ASP A 105 -15.15 -3.96 30.23
CA ASP A 105 -14.72 -2.71 30.88
C ASP A 105 -15.35 -1.50 30.19
N HIS A 106 -16.31 -0.90 30.84
CA HIS A 106 -16.99 0.31 30.39
C HIS A 106 -16.65 1.54 31.25
N SER A 107 -15.63 1.44 32.10
CA SER A 107 -15.21 2.52 33.01
C SER A 107 -14.86 3.82 32.28
N ILE A 108 -14.23 3.72 31.12
CA ILE A 108 -13.86 4.86 30.25
C ILE A 108 -15.11 5.63 29.81
N LEU A 109 -16.19 4.95 29.46
CA LEU A 109 -17.45 5.60 29.05
C LEU A 109 -17.98 6.51 30.18
N THR A 110 -17.91 6.08 31.44
CA THR A 110 -18.33 6.89 32.59
C THR A 110 -17.57 8.22 32.64
N GLY A 111 -16.32 8.24 32.19
CA GLY A 111 -15.48 9.41 32.14
C GLY A 111 -15.94 10.51 31.19
N PHE A 112 -16.54 10.17 30.07
CA PHE A 112 -16.92 11.14 29.04
C PHE A 112 -18.43 11.23 28.74
N LEU A 113 -19.28 10.36 29.28
CA LEU A 113 -20.73 10.49 29.17
C LEU A 113 -21.26 11.50 30.23
N ASP A 114 -22.10 12.42 29.81
CA ASP A 114 -22.81 13.32 30.70
C ASP A 114 -23.77 12.53 31.61
N PRO A 115 -23.90 12.84 32.93
CA PRO A 115 -24.88 12.18 33.80
C PRO A 115 -26.34 12.27 33.29
N LEU A 116 -26.66 13.34 32.56
CA LEU A 116 -27.98 13.61 31.98
C LEU A 116 -28.04 13.24 30.47
N LEU A 117 -27.15 12.38 30.00
CA LEU A 117 -27.13 11.95 28.60
C LEU A 117 -28.53 11.58 28.06
N GLU A 118 -28.87 12.11 26.91
CA GLU A 118 -30.00 11.65 26.13
C GLU A 118 -29.53 10.69 25.04
N ALA A 119 -30.03 9.47 24.99
CA ALA A 119 -29.61 8.48 23.98
C ALA A 119 -30.80 7.71 23.45
N THR A 120 -30.65 7.23 22.19
CA THR A 120 -31.62 6.25 21.62
C THR A 120 -31.36 4.85 22.19
N LEU A 121 -32.38 4.00 22.10
CA LEU A 121 -32.22 2.59 22.44
C LEU A 121 -31.30 1.91 21.43
N LEU A 122 -30.38 1.06 21.91
CA LEU A 122 -29.51 0.21 21.09
C LEU A 122 -30.14 -1.16 20.78
N VAL A 123 -31.45 -1.28 20.97
CA VAL A 123 -32.23 -2.45 20.58
C VAL A 123 -32.86 -2.16 19.22
N PRO A 124 -32.60 -2.95 18.18
CA PRO A 124 -33.19 -2.73 16.87
C PRO A 124 -34.71 -2.80 16.92
N GLU A 125 -35.39 -1.83 16.31
CA GLU A 125 -36.84 -1.82 16.13
C GLU A 125 -37.25 -2.65 14.88
N ARG A 126 -36.37 -2.69 13.88
CA ARG A 126 -36.55 -3.42 12.64
C ARG A 126 -35.23 -3.99 12.16
N GLU A 127 -35.25 -5.20 11.68
CA GLU A 127 -34.15 -5.88 11.02
C GLU A 127 -34.56 -6.28 9.59
N LEU A 128 -33.64 -6.06 8.64
CA LEU A 128 -33.79 -6.40 7.23
C LEU A 128 -32.63 -7.30 6.84
N THR A 129 -32.91 -8.54 6.44
CA THR A 129 -31.88 -9.40 5.84
C THR A 129 -31.48 -8.83 4.48
N LEU A 130 -30.20 -8.49 4.33
CA LEU A 130 -29.61 -8.04 3.08
C LEU A 130 -29.11 -9.23 2.26
N ARG A 131 -28.50 -10.19 2.95
CA ARG A 131 -27.90 -11.37 2.36
C ARG A 131 -27.95 -12.52 3.35
N ALA A 132 -28.16 -13.75 2.87
CA ALA A 132 -28.10 -14.97 3.66
C ALA A 132 -27.38 -16.09 2.89
N GLY A 133 -26.56 -16.88 3.60
CA GLY A 133 -25.76 -17.98 3.05
C GLY A 133 -24.46 -17.51 2.38
N GLY A 134 -23.73 -18.44 1.76
CA GLY A 134 -22.43 -18.17 1.14
C GLY A 134 -21.34 -17.84 2.16
N GLY A 135 -21.45 -18.38 3.39
CA GLY A 135 -20.44 -18.16 4.43
C GLY A 135 -20.59 -16.87 5.24
N VAL A 136 -21.42 -15.90 4.81
CA VAL A 136 -21.68 -14.65 5.56
C VAL A 136 -23.14 -14.24 5.47
N ASP A 137 -23.76 -14.03 6.64
CA ASP A 137 -25.12 -13.48 6.76
C ASP A 137 -25.04 -11.99 7.08
N CYS A 138 -25.76 -11.15 6.32
CA CYS A 138 -25.78 -9.71 6.49
C CYS A 138 -27.17 -9.19 6.81
N THR A 139 -27.29 -8.37 7.84
CA THR A 139 -28.54 -7.79 8.32
C THR A 139 -28.39 -6.31 8.54
N ARG A 140 -29.30 -5.51 8.02
CA ARG A 140 -29.43 -4.08 8.32
C ARG A 140 -30.38 -3.90 9.49
N ARG A 141 -29.95 -3.19 10.51
CA ARG A 141 -30.67 -2.89 11.73
C ARG A 141 -31.06 -1.43 11.76
N HIS A 142 -32.32 -1.16 12.00
CA HIS A 142 -32.83 0.19 12.21
C HIS A 142 -33.21 0.35 13.67
N PHE A 143 -32.73 1.41 14.30
CA PHE A 143 -32.97 1.70 15.72
C PHE A 143 -34.10 2.71 15.89
N SER A 144 -34.77 2.67 17.05
CA SER A 144 -35.83 3.60 17.39
C SER A 144 -35.29 5.01 17.60
N SER A 145 -36.04 6.03 17.16
CA SER A 145 -35.73 7.42 17.45
C SER A 145 -36.10 7.85 18.88
N LYS A 146 -36.71 6.96 19.68
CA LYS A 146 -37.11 7.24 21.06
C LYS A 146 -35.89 7.43 21.95
N LEU A 147 -35.81 8.61 22.59
CA LEU A 147 -34.75 8.93 23.52
C LEU A 147 -35.05 8.37 24.92
N VAL A 148 -34.00 7.92 25.58
CA VAL A 148 -33.94 7.57 27.00
C VAL A 148 -32.92 8.49 27.67
N SER A 149 -33.17 8.86 28.94
CA SER A 149 -32.29 9.77 29.66
C SER A 149 -31.50 9.05 30.74
N GLY A 150 -30.27 9.46 30.91
CA GLY A 150 -29.39 8.98 31.96
C GLY A 150 -28.24 8.10 31.49
N ARG A 151 -27.04 8.43 31.93
CA ARG A 151 -25.80 7.72 31.61
C ARG A 151 -25.87 6.22 31.95
N GLU A 152 -26.36 5.88 33.13
CA GLU A 152 -26.42 4.46 33.57
C GLU A 152 -27.36 3.64 32.70
N ALA A 153 -28.51 4.22 32.29
CA ALA A 153 -29.41 3.56 31.35
C ALA A 153 -28.75 3.28 29.99
N PHE A 154 -27.93 4.21 29.50
CA PHE A 154 -27.18 4.01 28.26
C PHE A 154 -26.06 2.98 28.41
N LEU A 155 -25.35 2.95 29.55
CA LEU A 155 -24.34 1.92 29.82
C LEU A 155 -24.96 0.52 29.84
N ASP A 156 -26.18 0.37 30.35
CA ASP A 156 -26.93 -0.89 30.27
C ASP A 156 -27.28 -1.26 28.82
N GLN A 157 -27.63 -0.26 27.99
CA GLN A 157 -27.83 -0.50 26.54
C GLN A 157 -26.55 -0.94 25.86
N ILE A 158 -25.40 -0.33 26.12
CA ILE A 158 -24.09 -0.72 25.58
C ILE A 158 -23.75 -2.16 25.97
N ARG A 159 -23.95 -2.53 27.25
CA ARG A 159 -23.74 -3.93 27.71
C ARG A 159 -24.63 -4.91 26.97
N GLY A 160 -25.90 -4.59 26.79
CA GLY A 160 -26.86 -5.40 26.04
C GLY A 160 -26.51 -5.50 24.55
N TRP A 161 -26.13 -4.38 23.94
CA TRP A 161 -25.73 -4.30 22.53
C TRP A 161 -24.45 -5.09 22.24
N LEU A 162 -23.41 -4.99 23.06
CA LEU A 162 -22.22 -5.81 22.95
C LEU A 162 -22.54 -7.28 23.26
N GLY A 163 -23.34 -7.58 24.26
CA GLY A 163 -23.74 -8.93 24.66
C GLY A 163 -22.57 -9.80 25.13
N GLN A 164 -22.62 -11.10 24.85
CA GLN A 164 -21.58 -12.07 25.26
C GLN A 164 -20.44 -12.10 24.25
N VAL A 165 -19.49 -11.18 24.38
CA VAL A 165 -18.26 -11.09 23.56
C VAL A 165 -17.12 -11.80 24.28
N THR A 166 -16.36 -12.67 23.57
CA THR A 166 -15.16 -13.33 24.07
C THR A 166 -13.90 -12.51 23.77
N LYS A 167 -13.86 -11.83 22.62
CA LYS A 167 -12.75 -10.96 22.21
C LYS A 167 -13.27 -9.86 21.29
N VAL A 168 -12.75 -8.66 21.46
CA VAL A 168 -12.89 -7.56 20.49
C VAL A 168 -11.60 -7.51 19.66
N GLU A 169 -11.70 -7.82 18.37
CA GLU A 169 -10.54 -7.82 17.45
C GLU A 169 -10.30 -6.41 16.88
N THR A 170 -11.38 -5.76 16.45
CA THR A 170 -11.36 -4.41 15.94
C THR A 170 -12.37 -3.57 16.69
N ALA A 171 -11.97 -2.36 17.07
CA ALA A 171 -12.84 -1.32 17.60
C ALA A 171 -12.32 0.03 17.09
N GLU A 172 -12.93 0.56 16.05
CA GLU A 172 -12.56 1.83 15.43
C GLU A 172 -13.72 2.81 15.54
N PHE A 173 -13.40 4.04 15.89
CA PHE A 173 -14.34 5.15 15.99
C PHE A 173 -13.74 6.35 15.25
N GLU A 174 -14.43 6.79 14.20
CA GLU A 174 -13.95 7.85 13.34
C GLU A 174 -14.97 8.99 13.25
N ILE A 175 -14.51 10.22 13.44
CA ILE A 175 -15.38 11.39 13.32
C ILE A 175 -15.43 11.80 11.85
N THR A 176 -16.55 11.57 11.19
CA THR A 176 -16.74 11.84 9.78
C THR A 176 -17.30 13.24 9.50
N ASP A 177 -17.99 13.81 10.48
CA ASP A 177 -18.53 15.17 10.40
C ASP A 177 -18.47 15.84 11.78
N ILE A 178 -18.28 17.17 11.81
CA ILE A 178 -18.28 17.97 13.02
C ILE A 178 -18.72 19.41 12.75
N GLU A 179 -19.66 19.89 13.55
CA GLU A 179 -20.14 21.26 13.47
C GLU A 179 -20.25 21.92 14.86
N GLU A 180 -20.07 23.23 14.90
CA GLU A 180 -20.26 24.02 16.11
C GLU A 180 -21.73 24.37 16.26
N VAL A 181 -22.39 23.81 17.28
CA VAL A 181 -23.80 24.03 17.56
C VAL A 181 -23.99 25.28 18.41
N ASN A 182 -23.16 25.46 19.41
CA ASN A 182 -23.19 26.62 20.33
C ASN A 182 -21.76 26.95 20.83
N ARG A 183 -21.47 28.22 21.04
CA ARG A 183 -20.19 28.75 21.54
C ARG A 183 -20.09 28.96 23.04
N ALA A 184 -21.20 29.27 23.69
CA ALA A 184 -21.21 29.52 25.12
C ALA A 184 -22.51 28.97 25.78
N PRO A 185 -22.46 27.77 26.39
CA PRO A 185 -21.35 26.85 26.49
C PRO A 185 -20.95 26.27 25.15
N LEU A 186 -19.70 25.86 24.96
CA LEU A 186 -19.24 25.22 23.72
C LEU A 186 -19.90 23.86 23.59
N VAL A 187 -20.65 23.70 22.50
CA VAL A 187 -21.33 22.46 22.14
C VAL A 187 -21.06 22.19 20.66
N VAL A 188 -20.65 20.96 20.35
CA VAL A 188 -20.44 20.50 18.96
C VAL A 188 -21.29 19.27 18.67
N GLY A 189 -21.84 19.23 17.46
CA GLY A 189 -22.42 18.05 16.86
C GLY A 189 -21.32 17.27 16.15
N ALA A 190 -21.31 15.94 16.27
CA ALA A 190 -20.36 15.08 15.57
C ALA A 190 -21.03 13.80 15.08
N ALA A 191 -20.68 13.36 13.87
CA ALA A 191 -21.03 12.04 13.36
C ALA A 191 -19.85 11.09 13.56
N ILE A 192 -20.08 10.00 14.31
CA ILE A 192 -19.05 9.01 14.62
C ILE A 192 -19.37 7.74 13.85
N ARG A 193 -18.55 7.39 12.87
CA ARG A 193 -18.57 6.07 12.26
C ARG A 193 -17.88 5.09 13.20
N TYR A 194 -18.49 3.95 13.46
CA TYR A 194 -17.86 2.88 14.20
C TYR A 194 -17.75 1.62 13.35
N HIS A 195 -16.69 0.87 13.61
CA HIS A 195 -16.42 -0.44 13.04
C HIS A 195 -15.92 -1.37 14.15
N LEU A 196 -16.69 -2.40 14.42
CA LEU A 196 -16.39 -3.38 15.46
C LEU A 196 -16.31 -4.78 14.85
N VAL A 197 -15.25 -5.53 15.18
CA VAL A 197 -15.15 -6.97 14.89
C VAL A 197 -15.05 -7.72 16.20
N LEU A 198 -16.01 -8.60 16.43
CA LEU A 198 -16.25 -9.26 17.70
C LEU A 198 -16.19 -10.79 17.52
N ARG A 199 -15.50 -11.49 18.43
CA ARG A 199 -15.63 -12.94 18.58
C ARG A 199 -16.62 -13.29 19.67
N ARG A 200 -17.43 -14.32 19.37
CA ARG A 200 -18.39 -14.91 20.33
C ARG A 200 -18.05 -16.37 20.55
N GLY A 201 -18.74 -17.02 21.48
CA GLY A 201 -18.57 -18.45 21.70
C GLY A 201 -18.93 -19.28 20.45
N GLY A 202 -18.20 -20.40 20.21
CA GLY A 202 -18.44 -21.30 19.09
C GLY A 202 -17.93 -20.82 17.75
N ASP A 203 -16.81 -20.07 17.73
CA ASP A 203 -16.15 -19.54 16.55
C ASP A 203 -16.99 -18.53 15.74
N LEU A 204 -18.07 -18.01 16.31
CA LEU A 204 -18.86 -16.99 15.67
C LEU A 204 -18.09 -15.68 15.61
N ARG A 205 -17.94 -15.11 14.41
CA ARG A 205 -17.36 -13.81 14.15
C ARG A 205 -18.42 -12.84 13.68
N GLU A 206 -18.43 -11.68 14.26
CA GLU A 206 -19.47 -10.66 14.05
C GLU A 206 -18.80 -9.32 13.74
N GLU A 207 -19.24 -8.67 12.68
CA GLU A 207 -18.82 -7.34 12.28
C GLU A 207 -20.01 -6.40 12.35
N ARG A 208 -19.80 -5.20 12.91
CA ARG A 208 -20.79 -4.14 13.02
C ARG A 208 -20.23 -2.84 12.49
N VAL A 209 -20.96 -2.26 11.57
CA VAL A 209 -20.63 -0.96 10.97
C VAL A 209 -21.86 -0.06 11.07
N GLY A 210 -21.65 1.17 11.57
CA GLY A 210 -22.74 2.14 11.68
C GLY A 210 -22.22 3.54 11.94
N ILE A 211 -23.16 4.49 12.03
CA ILE A 211 -22.87 5.90 12.31
C ILE A 211 -23.73 6.35 13.48
N TRP A 212 -23.10 7.01 14.46
CA TRP A 212 -23.76 7.65 15.57
C TRP A 212 -23.70 9.17 15.45
N PRO A 213 -24.80 9.86 15.17
CA PRO A 213 -24.91 11.28 15.45
C PRO A 213 -24.83 11.53 16.98
N THR A 214 -23.97 12.48 17.36
CA THR A 214 -23.70 12.78 18.78
C THR A 214 -23.63 14.28 19.00
N GLU A 215 -23.91 14.74 20.24
CA GLU A 215 -23.62 16.10 20.70
C GLU A 215 -22.69 16.07 21.91
N TRP A 216 -21.68 16.92 21.87
CA TRP A 216 -20.63 17.02 22.89
C TRP A 216 -20.54 18.43 23.45
N ALA A 217 -20.50 18.56 24.78
CA ALA A 217 -20.25 19.80 25.44
C ALA A 217 -18.86 19.82 26.08
N TYR A 218 -18.20 20.93 26.00
CA TYR A 218 -16.90 21.13 26.64
C TYR A 218 -17.04 21.80 28.00
N ASP A 219 -16.42 21.21 29.02
CA ASP A 219 -16.28 21.73 30.36
C ASP A 219 -14.79 21.94 30.68
N GLU A 220 -14.42 23.12 31.17
CA GLU A 220 -13.00 23.44 31.42
C GLU A 220 -12.36 22.53 32.47
N SER A 221 -13.12 21.99 33.40
CA SER A 221 -12.63 21.12 34.47
C SER A 221 -12.72 19.63 34.15
N ALA A 222 -13.71 19.23 33.35
CA ALA A 222 -14.03 17.81 33.09
C ALA A 222 -13.82 17.40 31.65
N GLY A 223 -13.43 18.32 30.74
CA GLY A 223 -13.21 18.05 29.33
C GLY A 223 -14.49 17.81 28.53
N TRP A 224 -14.40 17.08 27.46
CA TRP A 224 -15.52 16.77 26.58
C TRP A 224 -16.49 15.76 27.22
N LYS A 225 -17.81 16.09 27.18
CA LYS A 225 -18.89 15.23 27.66
C LYS A 225 -19.94 15.04 26.57
N ALA A 226 -20.24 13.79 26.21
CA ALA A 226 -21.32 13.47 25.31
C ALA A 226 -22.68 13.67 26.00
N ARG A 227 -23.52 14.54 25.47
CA ARG A 227 -24.87 14.88 25.96
C ARG A 227 -25.98 14.20 25.21
N ARG A 228 -25.73 13.89 23.92
CA ARG A 228 -26.68 13.17 23.07
C ARG A 228 -25.95 12.12 22.25
N TRP A 229 -26.61 10.94 22.12
CA TRP A 229 -26.08 9.81 21.37
C TRP A 229 -27.18 9.08 20.64
N GLU A 230 -27.16 9.12 19.32
CA GLU A 230 -28.21 8.50 18.51
C GLU A 230 -27.66 7.29 17.74
N ALA A 231 -28.32 6.13 17.86
CA ALA A 231 -28.19 5.04 16.91
C ALA A 231 -29.33 5.14 15.90
N ARG A 232 -29.03 5.08 14.61
CA ARG A 232 -30.04 5.11 13.55
C ARG A 232 -30.07 3.84 12.75
N GLU A 233 -28.92 3.48 12.23
CA GLU A 233 -28.73 2.32 11.37
C GLU A 233 -27.40 1.64 11.66
N GLU A 234 -27.40 0.30 11.58
CA GLU A 234 -26.22 -0.55 11.74
C GLU A 234 -26.30 -1.68 10.73
N THR A 235 -25.20 -2.01 10.09
CA THR A 235 -25.04 -3.26 9.36
C THR A 235 -24.35 -4.28 10.25
N LEU A 236 -24.93 -5.47 10.36
CA LEU A 236 -24.39 -6.61 11.07
C LEU A 236 -24.06 -7.71 10.08
N SER A 237 -22.79 -8.13 10.04
CA SER A 237 -22.33 -9.28 9.27
C SER A 237 -21.85 -10.38 10.21
N VAL A 238 -22.22 -11.62 9.94
CA VAL A 238 -21.96 -12.77 10.83
C VAL A 238 -21.42 -13.95 10.05
N THR A 239 -20.32 -14.56 10.56
CA THR A 239 -19.70 -15.77 10.00
C THR A 239 -19.39 -16.78 11.11
N HIS A 240 -19.24 -18.05 10.74
CA HIS A 240 -18.72 -19.09 11.63
C HIS A 240 -17.19 -19.24 11.42
N GLY A 241 -16.41 -18.32 11.99
CA GLY A 241 -14.97 -18.17 11.78
C GLY A 241 -14.63 -17.34 10.53
N PRO A 242 -13.34 -17.00 10.30
CA PRO A 242 -12.92 -16.28 9.12
C PRO A 242 -13.11 -17.16 7.88
N VAL A 243 -13.62 -16.56 6.80
CA VAL A 243 -13.72 -17.19 5.48
C VAL A 243 -12.34 -17.26 4.81
N PHE A 244 -11.51 -16.23 5.01
CA PHE A 244 -10.13 -16.22 4.54
C PHE A 244 -9.14 -16.48 5.67
N VAL A 245 -8.11 -17.27 5.37
CA VAL A 245 -7.04 -17.61 6.28
C VAL A 245 -5.68 -17.34 5.66
N ASP A 246 -4.74 -16.81 6.45
CA ASP A 246 -3.37 -16.55 6.03
C ASP A 246 -2.58 -17.86 5.98
N VAL A 247 -2.09 -18.22 4.78
CA VAL A 247 -1.26 -19.40 4.52
C VAL A 247 0.15 -19.03 4.04
N THR A 248 0.55 -17.77 4.21
CA THR A 248 1.81 -17.24 3.68
C THR A 248 3.02 -17.99 4.16
N ASP A 249 3.08 -18.31 5.46
CA ASP A 249 4.23 -19.02 6.02
C ASP A 249 4.32 -20.48 5.52
N GLN A 250 3.18 -21.13 5.29
CA GLN A 250 3.14 -22.46 4.69
C GLN A 250 3.60 -22.43 3.23
N ALA A 251 3.19 -21.40 2.49
CA ALA A 251 3.50 -21.25 1.07
C ALA A 251 4.94 -20.77 0.82
N LEU A 252 5.37 -19.72 1.50
CA LEU A 252 6.64 -19.04 1.23
C LEU A 252 7.71 -19.27 2.31
N GLY A 253 7.35 -19.75 3.50
CA GLY A 253 8.26 -19.87 4.66
C GLY A 253 9.46 -20.79 4.43
N GLY A 254 9.42 -21.69 3.43
CA GLY A 254 10.57 -22.48 2.98
C GLY A 254 11.63 -21.65 2.22
N ALA A 255 11.24 -20.54 1.59
CA ALA A 255 12.14 -19.72 0.82
C ALA A 255 12.95 -18.74 1.71
N LYS A 256 14.26 -18.71 1.51
CA LYS A 256 15.16 -17.83 2.25
C LYS A 256 14.85 -16.34 1.99
N SER A 257 14.54 -15.98 0.74
CA SER A 257 14.21 -14.62 0.33
C SER A 257 12.92 -14.10 0.98
N TYR A 258 11.95 -14.94 1.26
CA TYR A 258 10.77 -14.55 2.01
C TYR A 258 11.14 -14.05 3.41
N ARG A 259 11.89 -14.88 4.16
CA ARG A 259 12.30 -14.56 5.53
C ARG A 259 13.25 -13.38 5.63
N GLU A 260 14.19 -13.26 4.69
CA GLU A 260 15.22 -12.21 4.73
C GLU A 260 14.78 -10.90 4.07
N GLN A 261 13.84 -10.94 3.12
CA GLN A 261 13.43 -9.75 2.37
C GLN A 261 11.95 -9.40 2.56
N LEU A 262 11.01 -10.34 2.34
CA LEU A 262 9.59 -10.01 2.23
C LEU A 262 8.87 -9.90 3.58
N LEU A 263 9.43 -10.47 4.67
CA LEU A 263 8.93 -10.21 6.03
C LEU A 263 9.23 -8.79 6.53
N ARG A 264 10.03 -8.01 5.79
CA ARG A 264 10.45 -6.65 6.15
C ARG A 264 9.83 -5.65 5.19
N GLY A 265 9.29 -4.56 5.72
CA GLY A 265 8.65 -3.51 4.92
C GLY A 265 9.61 -2.46 4.38
N SER A 266 9.09 -1.51 3.59
CA SER A 266 9.85 -0.39 3.02
C SER A 266 10.57 0.43 4.10
N ASP A 267 9.96 0.63 5.26
CA ASP A 267 10.57 1.42 6.34
C ASP A 267 11.82 0.74 6.94
N TYR A 268 11.81 -0.60 7.06
CA TYR A 268 13.00 -1.34 7.45
C TYR A 268 14.12 -1.10 6.42
N TRP A 269 13.83 -1.28 5.14
CA TRP A 269 14.84 -1.18 4.08
C TRP A 269 15.36 0.24 3.92
N ARG A 270 14.51 1.27 4.04
CA ARG A 270 14.91 2.68 4.09
C ARG A 270 15.83 3.00 5.26
N THR A 271 15.75 2.24 6.33
CA THR A 271 16.61 2.40 7.52
C THR A 271 17.99 1.80 7.33
N VAL A 272 18.11 0.66 6.63
CA VAL A 272 19.37 -0.10 6.55
C VAL A 272 20.14 0.03 5.25
N LEU A 273 19.49 0.45 4.18
CA LEU A 273 20.16 0.69 2.88
C LEU A 273 20.59 2.15 2.74
N ASP A 274 21.63 2.36 1.95
CA ASP A 274 22.08 3.69 1.57
C ASP A 274 20.94 4.49 0.92
N GLY A 275 20.75 5.75 1.31
CA GLY A 275 19.75 6.65 0.73
C GLY A 275 19.88 6.81 -0.80
N ALA A 276 21.07 6.60 -1.36
CA ALA A 276 21.29 6.55 -2.81
C ALA A 276 20.58 5.40 -3.52
N CYS A 277 20.11 4.35 -2.79
CA CYS A 277 19.22 3.35 -3.34
C CYS A 277 17.89 3.96 -3.79
N GLY A 278 17.49 5.11 -3.22
CA GLY A 278 16.29 5.82 -3.62
C GLY A 278 14.99 5.08 -3.29
N ILE A 279 14.97 4.32 -2.19
CA ILE A 279 13.74 3.64 -1.76
C ILE A 279 12.68 4.68 -1.44
N ASP A 280 11.59 4.64 -2.20
CA ASP A 280 10.47 5.52 -2.04
C ASP A 280 9.71 5.22 -0.74
N VAL A 281 9.26 6.28 -0.06
CA VAL A 281 8.39 6.18 1.13
C VAL A 281 7.02 5.60 0.80
N TYR A 282 6.56 5.80 -0.42
CA TYR A 282 5.21 5.39 -0.84
C TYR A 282 5.13 3.88 -1.10
N GLY A 283 6.22 3.23 -1.52
CA GLY A 283 6.31 1.78 -1.67
C GLY A 283 5.29 1.21 -2.65
N ASN A 284 5.11 1.89 -3.80
CA ASN A 284 4.18 1.48 -4.85
C ASN A 284 4.79 0.35 -5.68
N ASN A 285 4.72 -0.87 -5.15
CA ASN A 285 5.24 -2.07 -5.78
C ASN A 285 4.16 -3.14 -5.83
N GLY A 286 3.98 -3.77 -6.96
CA GLY A 286 2.89 -4.68 -7.26
C GLY A 286 3.23 -6.16 -7.21
N VAL A 287 2.25 -6.96 -7.64
CA VAL A 287 2.34 -8.42 -7.73
C VAL A 287 1.65 -8.92 -8.99
N ALA A 288 2.23 -9.94 -9.63
CA ALA A 288 1.65 -10.61 -10.79
C ALA A 288 1.58 -12.13 -10.58
N ALA A 289 0.48 -12.73 -11.02
CA ALA A 289 0.30 -14.18 -11.13
C ALA A 289 0.35 -14.61 -12.59
N GLY A 290 1.01 -15.73 -12.89
CA GLY A 290 1.07 -16.29 -14.25
C GLY A 290 1.95 -17.53 -14.34
N ASP A 291 1.61 -18.42 -15.26
CA ASP A 291 2.26 -19.72 -15.50
C ASP A 291 3.45 -19.54 -16.46
N PHE A 292 4.63 -19.13 -15.91
CA PHE A 292 5.80 -18.83 -16.75
C PHE A 292 6.48 -20.09 -17.33
N ASN A 293 6.30 -21.24 -16.71
CA ASN A 293 6.97 -22.48 -17.08
C ASN A 293 6.06 -23.47 -17.81
N ASN A 294 4.78 -23.09 -18.06
CA ASN A 294 3.75 -23.90 -18.71
C ASN A 294 3.47 -25.26 -18.02
N ASP A 295 3.62 -25.34 -16.69
CA ASP A 295 3.26 -26.53 -15.94
C ASP A 295 1.78 -26.57 -15.54
N GLY A 296 1.08 -25.49 -15.78
CA GLY A 296 -0.34 -25.33 -15.54
C GLY A 296 -0.70 -24.67 -14.21
N LEU A 297 0.31 -24.34 -13.38
CA LEU A 297 0.14 -23.65 -12.09
C LEU A 297 0.57 -22.19 -12.23
N ASP A 298 -0.16 -21.31 -11.58
CA ASP A 298 0.26 -19.91 -11.52
C ASP A 298 1.43 -19.72 -10.55
N ASP A 299 2.45 -19.03 -11.04
CA ASP A 299 3.64 -18.58 -10.34
C ASP A 299 3.48 -17.11 -9.91
N LEU A 300 4.33 -16.61 -9.02
CA LEU A 300 4.22 -15.27 -8.48
C LEU A 300 5.47 -14.43 -8.78
N TYR A 301 5.27 -13.25 -9.36
CA TYR A 301 6.31 -12.23 -9.47
C TYR A 301 6.02 -11.06 -8.54
N ILE A 302 6.96 -10.79 -7.62
CA ILE A 302 6.80 -9.78 -6.57
C ILE A 302 7.75 -8.62 -6.86
N CYS A 303 7.17 -7.47 -7.23
CA CYS A 303 7.90 -6.23 -7.44
C CYS A 303 8.46 -5.66 -6.14
N GLN A 304 9.63 -5.04 -6.22
CA GLN A 304 10.37 -4.51 -5.07
C GLN A 304 10.80 -3.06 -5.28
N PRO A 305 11.02 -2.31 -4.20
CA PRO A 305 11.64 -1.00 -4.27
C PRO A 305 13.08 -1.09 -4.75
N SER A 306 13.60 0.05 -5.21
CA SER A 306 14.98 0.19 -5.70
C SER A 306 16.01 -0.34 -4.70
N GLY A 307 17.03 -1.03 -5.21
CA GLY A 307 18.11 -1.64 -4.42
C GLY A 307 17.80 -3.05 -3.89
N LEU A 308 16.57 -3.52 -4.02
CA LEU A 308 16.14 -4.88 -3.69
C LEU A 308 15.76 -5.64 -4.96
N PRO A 309 16.20 -6.92 -5.13
CA PRO A 309 15.80 -7.70 -6.29
C PRO A 309 14.31 -8.05 -6.24
N ASN A 310 13.61 -7.87 -7.35
CA ASN A 310 12.31 -8.48 -7.56
C ASN A 310 12.39 -9.99 -7.38
N ARG A 311 11.29 -10.66 -7.04
CA ARG A 311 11.27 -12.09 -6.76
C ARG A 311 10.31 -12.83 -7.67
N LEU A 312 10.80 -13.93 -8.27
CA LEU A 312 9.99 -14.91 -8.98
C LEU A 312 9.90 -16.19 -8.16
N TYR A 313 8.69 -16.53 -7.75
CA TYR A 313 8.40 -17.74 -7.00
C TYR A 313 7.66 -18.74 -7.87
N ARG A 314 8.26 -19.91 -8.12
CA ARG A 314 7.64 -21.02 -8.82
C ARG A 314 6.70 -21.77 -7.89
N ASN A 315 5.47 -21.98 -8.28
CA ASN A 315 4.52 -22.86 -7.61
C ASN A 315 4.93 -24.33 -7.80
N ARG A 316 4.98 -25.09 -6.72
CA ARG A 316 5.37 -26.51 -6.75
C ARG A 316 4.17 -27.47 -6.85
N GLY A 317 2.94 -26.95 -6.75
CA GLY A 317 1.73 -27.75 -6.74
C GLY A 317 1.46 -28.53 -5.44
N ASP A 318 2.34 -28.38 -4.45
CA ASP A 318 2.20 -29.03 -3.12
C ASP A 318 1.84 -28.03 -2.01
N GLY A 319 1.49 -26.79 -2.38
CA GLY A 319 1.21 -25.68 -1.50
C GLY A 319 2.46 -24.92 -1.05
N ALA A 320 3.62 -25.18 -1.65
CA ALA A 320 4.85 -24.47 -1.39
C ALA A 320 5.41 -23.83 -2.66
N PHE A 321 6.14 -22.74 -2.49
CA PHE A 321 6.79 -22.01 -3.56
C PHE A 321 8.32 -22.07 -3.45
N GLU A 322 8.98 -22.03 -4.59
CA GLU A 322 10.45 -22.01 -4.72
C GLU A 322 10.89 -20.68 -5.32
N ASP A 323 11.84 -19.99 -4.69
CA ASP A 323 12.47 -18.80 -5.28
C ASP A 323 13.41 -19.22 -6.42
N VAL A 324 13.03 -18.90 -7.64
CA VAL A 324 13.80 -19.20 -8.87
C VAL A 324 14.39 -17.94 -9.52
N THR A 325 14.31 -16.80 -8.86
CA THR A 325 14.67 -15.46 -9.36
C THR A 325 16.04 -15.41 -10.02
N GLU A 326 17.07 -15.91 -9.32
CA GLU A 326 18.46 -15.88 -9.80
C GLU A 326 18.64 -16.78 -11.02
N LYS A 327 18.07 -17.98 -10.98
CA LYS A 327 18.10 -18.95 -12.08
C LYS A 327 17.38 -18.41 -13.32
N ALA A 328 16.22 -17.79 -13.12
CA ALA A 328 15.42 -17.23 -14.19
C ALA A 328 16.02 -15.94 -14.78
N GLY A 329 16.90 -15.24 -14.05
CA GLY A 329 17.58 -14.03 -14.51
C GLY A 329 16.70 -12.76 -14.45
N VAL A 330 15.69 -12.73 -13.57
CA VAL A 330 14.67 -11.66 -13.53
C VAL A 330 14.67 -10.82 -12.23
N GLY A 331 15.75 -10.89 -11.46
CA GLY A 331 15.93 -10.12 -10.23
C GLY A 331 16.26 -8.65 -10.49
N VAL A 332 15.33 -7.88 -11.02
CA VAL A 332 15.49 -6.45 -11.30
C VAL A 332 15.71 -5.69 -9.99
N LEU A 333 16.69 -4.77 -9.97
CA LEU A 333 17.05 -3.94 -8.82
C LEU A 333 16.52 -2.51 -8.89
N ASP A 334 15.91 -2.11 -10.00
CA ASP A 334 15.27 -0.80 -10.14
C ASP A 334 13.90 -0.80 -9.45
N ASN A 335 13.41 0.39 -9.07
CA ASN A 335 12.08 0.54 -8.48
C ASN A 335 11.02 0.03 -9.45
N SER A 336 10.47 -1.14 -9.15
CA SER A 336 9.52 -1.83 -10.02
C SER A 336 8.10 -1.62 -9.51
N ALA A 337 7.30 -0.90 -10.30
CA ALA A 337 5.93 -0.60 -9.96
C ALA A 337 5.02 -1.81 -10.20
N CYS A 338 4.92 -2.30 -11.43
CA CYS A 338 4.12 -3.49 -11.73
C CYS A 338 4.85 -4.47 -12.66
N ALA A 339 4.30 -5.67 -12.80
CA ALA A 339 4.78 -6.66 -13.74
C ALA A 339 3.60 -7.40 -14.38
N LEU A 340 3.78 -7.83 -15.62
CA LEU A 340 2.76 -8.58 -16.36
C LEU A 340 3.41 -9.77 -17.08
N PHE A 341 2.76 -10.93 -16.98
CA PHE A 341 3.04 -12.09 -17.81
C PHE A 341 2.12 -12.10 -19.02
N ALA A 342 2.65 -12.08 -20.23
CA ALA A 342 1.88 -12.20 -21.47
C ALA A 342 2.72 -12.79 -22.60
N ASP A 343 2.09 -13.49 -23.54
CA ASP A 343 2.75 -14.05 -24.71
C ASP A 343 2.83 -13.01 -25.84
N PHE A 344 3.81 -12.12 -25.77
CA PHE A 344 3.98 -11.02 -26.74
C PHE A 344 4.47 -11.47 -28.11
N GLU A 345 4.96 -12.69 -28.20
CA GLU A 345 5.44 -13.27 -29.46
C GLU A 345 4.49 -14.33 -30.06
N ASN A 346 3.36 -14.63 -29.41
CA ASN A 346 2.41 -15.69 -29.79
C ASN A 346 3.06 -17.10 -29.93
N LYS A 347 4.08 -17.39 -29.11
CA LYS A 347 4.81 -18.65 -29.08
C LYS A 347 4.27 -19.70 -28.10
N GLY A 348 3.28 -19.36 -27.31
CA GLY A 348 2.77 -20.18 -26.21
C GLY A 348 3.65 -20.16 -24.97
N LEU A 349 4.50 -19.15 -24.82
CA LEU A 349 5.37 -18.90 -23.67
C LEU A 349 5.04 -17.52 -23.12
N GLN A 350 4.83 -17.42 -21.82
CA GLN A 350 4.57 -16.13 -21.17
C GLN A 350 5.87 -15.37 -20.95
N ASP A 351 6.06 -14.28 -21.69
CA ASP A 351 7.11 -13.31 -21.45
C ASP A 351 6.81 -12.49 -20.18
N LEU A 352 7.80 -11.79 -19.65
CA LEU A 352 7.64 -10.95 -18.45
C LEU A 352 7.94 -9.49 -18.78
N LEU A 353 6.92 -8.65 -18.70
CA LEU A 353 7.04 -7.21 -18.71
C LEU A 353 7.22 -6.72 -17.26
N VAL A 354 8.28 -5.95 -16.99
CA VAL A 354 8.50 -5.27 -15.69
C VAL A 354 8.47 -3.77 -15.91
N VAL A 355 7.55 -3.09 -15.27
CA VAL A 355 7.40 -1.63 -15.35
C VAL A 355 8.19 -1.00 -14.20
N CYS A 356 9.36 -0.46 -14.53
CA CYS A 356 10.16 0.31 -13.59
C CYS A 356 9.77 1.79 -13.62
N GLY A 357 9.99 2.52 -12.55
CA GLY A 357 9.76 3.97 -12.52
C GLY A 357 10.51 4.71 -13.64
N SER A 358 11.69 4.22 -14.02
CA SER A 358 12.54 4.75 -15.10
C SER A 358 12.09 4.33 -16.51
N GLY A 359 11.20 3.37 -16.65
CA GLY A 359 10.69 2.82 -17.92
C GLY A 359 10.54 1.30 -17.92
N PRO A 360 9.87 0.75 -18.94
CA PRO A 360 9.59 -0.68 -19.01
C PRO A 360 10.79 -1.52 -19.43
N LEU A 361 10.87 -2.75 -18.89
CA LEU A 361 11.79 -3.81 -19.28
C LEU A 361 10.99 -5.00 -19.78
N LEU A 362 11.43 -5.59 -20.90
CA LEU A 362 10.83 -6.82 -21.43
C LEU A 362 11.82 -7.98 -21.35
N PHE A 363 11.38 -9.08 -20.76
CA PHE A 363 12.12 -10.33 -20.65
C PHE A 363 11.40 -11.40 -21.45
N LEU A 364 12.05 -11.92 -22.50
CA LEU A 364 11.53 -12.99 -23.35
C LEU A 364 11.78 -14.35 -22.71
N ASN A 365 10.76 -15.15 -22.60
CA ASN A 365 10.79 -16.49 -22.04
C ASN A 365 11.51 -17.46 -23.00
N GLN A 366 12.50 -18.19 -22.51
CA GLN A 366 13.28 -19.13 -23.34
C GLN A 366 12.69 -20.55 -23.34
N GLY A 367 11.61 -20.81 -22.57
CA GLY A 367 10.97 -22.12 -22.48
C GLY A 367 11.73 -23.16 -21.65
N ASP A 368 12.83 -22.79 -21.02
CA ASP A 368 13.66 -23.63 -20.14
C ASP A 368 13.66 -23.17 -18.68
N GLY A 369 12.75 -22.25 -18.35
CA GLY A 369 12.66 -21.63 -17.03
C GLY A 369 13.59 -20.42 -16.83
N THR A 370 14.20 -19.93 -17.92
CA THR A 370 15.01 -18.70 -17.92
C THR A 370 14.43 -17.65 -18.85
N PHE A 371 14.85 -16.42 -18.66
CA PHE A 371 14.44 -15.27 -19.48
C PHE A 371 15.64 -14.54 -20.06
N SER A 372 15.46 -13.92 -21.21
CA SER A 372 16.44 -13.01 -21.81
C SER A 372 15.86 -11.62 -21.97
N ILE A 373 16.60 -10.59 -21.58
CA ILE A 373 16.17 -9.20 -21.72
C ILE A 373 16.20 -8.76 -23.20
N LYS A 374 15.07 -8.21 -23.67
CA LYS A 374 14.98 -7.58 -25.01
C LYS A 374 15.18 -6.06 -24.86
N ARG A 375 16.42 -5.63 -25.07
CA ARG A 375 16.86 -4.24 -24.80
C ARG A 375 16.25 -3.18 -25.72
N ASP A 376 15.84 -3.56 -26.93
CA ASP A 376 15.27 -2.71 -27.98
C ASP A 376 13.77 -2.91 -28.15
N ALA A 377 13.10 -3.42 -27.12
CA ALA A 377 11.68 -3.72 -27.18
C ALA A 377 10.81 -2.48 -27.43
N PHE A 378 11.14 -1.33 -26.83
CA PHE A 378 10.27 -0.16 -26.78
C PHE A 378 10.85 1.04 -27.54
N GLN A 379 10.06 1.57 -28.49
CA GLN A 379 10.42 2.70 -29.34
C GLN A 379 9.43 3.86 -29.10
N PHE A 380 9.76 4.72 -28.13
CA PHE A 380 9.02 5.95 -27.88
C PHE A 380 9.40 7.03 -28.91
N LYS A 381 8.41 7.81 -29.38
CA LYS A 381 8.65 8.96 -30.27
C LYS A 381 9.54 10.02 -29.62
N SER A 382 9.39 10.22 -28.34
CA SER A 382 10.22 11.09 -27.50
C SER A 382 10.58 10.36 -26.22
N PRO A 383 11.75 10.57 -25.63
CA PRO A 383 12.08 9.97 -24.33
C PRO A 383 11.02 10.32 -23.29
N PRO A 384 10.43 9.32 -22.63
CA PRO A 384 9.47 9.58 -21.56
C PRO A 384 10.07 10.45 -20.45
N GLN A 385 9.27 11.37 -19.92
CA GLN A 385 9.70 12.36 -18.94
C GLN A 385 8.95 12.20 -17.61
N GLY A 386 8.59 11.00 -17.24
CA GLY A 386 7.81 10.77 -16.01
C GLY A 386 8.01 9.39 -15.45
N THR A 387 7.50 9.21 -14.23
CA THR A 387 7.55 7.94 -13.49
C THR A 387 6.44 7.03 -13.96
N PHE A 388 6.80 5.90 -14.56
CA PHE A 388 5.86 4.86 -14.94
C PHE A 388 5.27 4.20 -13.68
N THR A 389 3.95 3.94 -13.72
CA THR A 389 3.22 3.31 -12.61
C THR A 389 2.61 1.99 -13.03
N HIS A 390 1.71 1.98 -13.99
CA HIS A 390 0.90 0.82 -14.33
C HIS A 390 0.95 0.53 -15.83
N ALA A 391 0.66 -0.72 -16.20
CA ALA A 391 0.45 -1.13 -17.58
C ALA A 391 -0.73 -2.08 -17.69
N ALA A 392 -1.44 -2.00 -18.80
CA ALA A 392 -2.47 -2.96 -19.17
C ALA A 392 -2.31 -3.39 -20.63
N VAL A 393 -2.60 -4.65 -20.93
CA VAL A 393 -2.35 -5.30 -22.21
C VAL A 393 -3.66 -5.63 -22.89
N ALA A 394 -3.77 -5.33 -24.19
CA ALA A 394 -4.88 -5.72 -25.06
C ALA A 394 -4.42 -5.78 -26.52
N ASP A 395 -5.16 -6.50 -27.35
CA ASP A 395 -5.09 -6.45 -28.82
C ASP A 395 -6.12 -5.41 -29.28
N TYR A 396 -5.71 -4.09 -29.27
CA TYR A 396 -6.67 -3.02 -29.45
C TYR A 396 -7.17 -2.83 -30.88
N ASP A 397 -6.39 -3.26 -31.88
CA ASP A 397 -6.72 -3.16 -33.30
C ASP A 397 -7.08 -4.51 -33.96
N ARG A 398 -7.10 -5.57 -33.14
CA ARG A 398 -7.47 -6.95 -33.53
C ARG A 398 -6.56 -7.57 -34.61
N ASP A 399 -5.29 -7.24 -34.55
CA ASP A 399 -4.30 -7.84 -35.45
C ASP A 399 -3.74 -9.18 -34.92
N GLY A 400 -4.17 -9.62 -33.75
CA GLY A 400 -3.77 -10.87 -33.08
C GLY A 400 -2.49 -10.73 -32.24
N ARG A 401 -1.95 -9.51 -32.08
CA ARG A 401 -0.80 -9.24 -31.24
C ARG A 401 -1.22 -8.39 -30.02
N LEU A 402 -0.54 -8.60 -28.93
CA LEU A 402 -0.81 -7.89 -27.70
C LEU A 402 -0.04 -6.58 -27.65
N ASP A 403 -0.75 -5.48 -27.45
CA ASP A 403 -0.28 -4.12 -27.28
C ASP A 403 -0.27 -3.71 -25.82
N ILE A 404 0.43 -2.62 -25.49
CA ILE A 404 0.61 -2.19 -24.11
C ILE A 404 0.24 -0.72 -23.97
N TYR A 405 -0.63 -0.41 -23.00
CA TYR A 405 -0.84 0.96 -22.54
C TYR A 405 -0.14 1.18 -21.21
N PHE A 406 0.65 2.25 -21.09
CA PHE A 406 1.39 2.63 -19.90
C PHE A 406 0.82 3.90 -19.26
N CYS A 407 0.62 3.87 -17.97
CA CYS A 407 0.33 5.05 -17.15
C CYS A 407 1.63 5.69 -16.64
N VAL A 408 1.68 7.02 -16.68
CA VAL A 408 2.78 7.84 -16.18
C VAL A 408 2.22 8.86 -15.19
N TYR A 409 2.74 8.86 -13.96
CA TYR A 409 2.13 9.60 -12.86
C TYR A 409 2.66 11.03 -12.72
N SER A 410 3.97 11.21 -12.59
CA SER A 410 4.56 12.51 -12.34
C SER A 410 5.83 12.71 -13.15
N TYR A 411 6.22 13.96 -13.42
CA TYR A 411 7.47 14.25 -14.11
C TYR A 411 8.68 13.84 -13.27
N TYR A 412 9.69 13.32 -13.95
CA TYR A 412 10.96 12.97 -13.35
C TYR A 412 11.84 14.22 -13.22
N LEU A 413 11.73 14.92 -12.09
CA LEU A 413 12.40 16.20 -11.87
C LEU A 413 13.62 16.13 -10.94
N GLY A 414 13.99 14.92 -10.48
CA GLY A 414 15.02 14.73 -9.47
C GLY A 414 14.46 14.74 -8.04
N LEU A 415 15.31 14.41 -7.06
CA LEU A 415 14.89 14.09 -5.69
C LEU A 415 14.26 15.25 -4.91
N ASP A 416 14.46 16.50 -5.33
CA ASP A 416 14.06 17.69 -4.59
C ASP A 416 13.13 18.64 -5.38
N GLN A 417 12.67 18.22 -6.55
CA GLN A 417 11.75 19.02 -7.37
C GLN A 417 10.42 18.32 -7.49
N TYR A 418 9.36 18.98 -7.02
CA TYR A 418 8.00 18.52 -7.17
C TYR A 418 7.27 19.34 -8.22
N HIS A 419 6.54 18.64 -9.10
CA HIS A 419 5.58 19.27 -9.99
C HIS A 419 4.21 19.16 -9.32
N TYR A 420 3.74 20.26 -8.74
CA TYR A 420 2.49 20.26 -7.98
C TYR A 420 1.28 20.16 -8.90
N PRO A 421 0.28 19.31 -8.57
CA PRO A 421 -0.97 19.25 -9.32
C PRO A 421 -1.74 20.57 -9.17
N VAL A 422 -2.04 21.25 -10.27
CA VAL A 422 -2.79 22.53 -10.27
C VAL A 422 -3.75 22.65 -11.45
N PRO A 423 -5.03 23.05 -11.17
CA PRO A 423 -5.62 23.14 -9.84
C PRO A 423 -5.74 21.75 -9.19
N TYR A 424 -5.76 21.67 -7.87
CA TYR A 424 -5.78 20.38 -7.15
C TYR A 424 -6.92 19.45 -7.59
N PHE A 425 -8.11 20.01 -7.80
CA PHE A 425 -9.33 19.25 -8.10
C PHE A 425 -9.49 18.82 -9.57
N ASP A 426 -8.67 19.36 -10.50
CA ASP A 426 -8.72 19.02 -11.94
C ASP A 426 -7.39 19.40 -12.62
N ALA A 427 -6.30 18.79 -12.14
CA ALA A 427 -4.96 19.07 -12.62
C ALA A 427 -4.77 18.59 -14.06
N ARG A 428 -4.17 19.48 -14.89
CA ARG A 428 -3.90 19.28 -16.31
C ARG A 428 -2.41 19.56 -16.62
N ASN A 429 -1.54 19.23 -15.67
CA ASN A 429 -0.11 19.47 -15.77
C ASN A 429 0.71 18.22 -15.44
N GLY A 430 0.13 17.04 -15.60
CA GLY A 430 0.82 15.76 -15.50
C GLY A 430 1.52 15.35 -16.81
N PRO A 431 2.36 14.31 -16.78
CA PRO A 431 3.01 13.75 -17.96
C PRO A 431 2.05 12.93 -18.83
N PRO A 432 2.34 12.77 -20.14
CA PRO A 432 1.53 11.94 -21.01
C PRO A 432 1.73 10.45 -20.76
N ASN A 433 0.68 9.67 -20.91
CA ASN A 433 0.67 8.21 -21.01
C ASN A 433 1.03 7.75 -22.43
N PHE A 434 1.27 6.44 -22.60
CA PHE A 434 1.71 5.90 -23.89
C PHE A 434 0.94 4.64 -24.29
N LEU A 435 0.49 4.59 -25.54
CA LEU A 435 0.05 3.35 -26.21
C LEU A 435 1.18 2.85 -27.11
N LEU A 436 1.71 1.67 -26.81
CA LEU A 436 2.74 1.02 -27.61
C LEU A 436 2.14 -0.18 -28.37
N HIS A 437 2.17 -0.08 -29.71
CA HIS A 437 1.67 -1.12 -30.62
C HIS A 437 2.77 -2.13 -30.91
N ASN A 438 2.43 -3.40 -30.88
CA ASN A 438 3.33 -4.53 -31.17
C ASN A 438 3.48 -4.76 -32.68
N GLU A 439 4.59 -4.33 -33.25
CA GLU A 439 4.90 -4.52 -34.68
C GLU A 439 5.37 -5.97 -35.01
N GLY A 440 5.31 -6.87 -34.04
CA GLY A 440 5.82 -8.24 -34.12
C GLY A 440 7.23 -8.41 -33.53
N ASN A 441 7.62 -9.65 -33.25
CA ASN A 441 8.90 -10.00 -32.60
C ASN A 441 9.13 -9.24 -31.28
N ALA A 442 8.07 -9.00 -30.52
CA ALA A 442 8.08 -8.23 -29.27
C ALA A 442 8.77 -6.85 -29.41
N THR A 443 8.49 -6.15 -30.51
CA THR A 443 8.96 -4.78 -30.78
C THR A 443 7.75 -3.85 -30.76
N PHE A 444 7.79 -2.85 -29.87
CA PHE A 444 6.68 -1.98 -29.58
C PHE A 444 6.98 -0.54 -30.00
N VAL A 445 6.07 0.07 -30.75
CA VAL A 445 6.21 1.41 -31.32
C VAL A 445 5.09 2.31 -30.79
N ASP A 446 5.46 3.52 -30.35
CA ASP A 446 4.54 4.53 -29.84
C ASP A 446 3.54 4.99 -30.92
N LYS A 447 2.27 4.68 -30.68
CA LYS A 447 1.12 5.07 -31.51
C LYS A 447 0.16 6.03 -30.79
N THR A 448 0.49 6.51 -29.60
CA THR A 448 -0.39 7.33 -28.76
C THR A 448 -1.10 8.43 -29.54
N GLU A 449 -0.35 9.25 -30.29
CA GLU A 449 -0.88 10.32 -31.09
C GLU A 449 -1.71 9.82 -32.30
N ALA A 450 -1.21 8.82 -33.01
CA ALA A 450 -1.88 8.25 -34.17
C ALA A 450 -3.21 7.59 -33.79
N ALA A 451 -3.27 6.97 -32.61
CA ALA A 451 -4.48 6.37 -32.07
C ALA A 451 -5.45 7.41 -31.45
N GLY A 452 -5.12 8.71 -31.42
CA GLY A 452 -6.00 9.75 -30.86
C GLY A 452 -6.01 9.83 -29.33
N LEU A 453 -5.08 9.13 -28.64
CA LEU A 453 -4.99 9.07 -27.20
C LEU A 453 -4.25 10.25 -26.57
N ASN A 454 -3.83 11.26 -27.35
CA ASN A 454 -3.32 12.53 -26.82
C ASN A 454 -4.42 13.46 -26.28
N ALA A 455 -5.68 13.17 -26.57
CA ALA A 455 -6.81 13.92 -26.03
C ALA A 455 -6.89 13.71 -24.50
N GLU A 456 -6.81 14.79 -23.71
CA GLU A 456 -6.84 14.77 -22.24
C GLU A 456 -5.72 13.93 -21.57
N ASN A 457 -4.59 13.74 -22.24
CA ASN A 457 -3.46 12.93 -21.83
C ASN A 457 -2.38 13.77 -21.11
N ASP A 458 -2.79 14.57 -20.15
CA ASP A 458 -1.96 15.53 -19.41
C ASP A 458 -2.27 15.51 -17.90
N ARG A 459 -2.66 14.32 -17.38
CA ARG A 459 -3.10 14.12 -16.01
C ARG A 459 -2.11 13.26 -15.22
N TYR A 460 -2.34 13.09 -13.93
CA TYR A 460 -1.55 12.24 -13.03
C TYR A 460 -2.16 10.83 -13.01
N SER A 461 -1.75 9.98 -13.94
CA SER A 461 -2.36 8.67 -14.15
C SER A 461 -1.74 7.58 -13.27
N PHE A 462 -2.56 6.93 -12.43
CA PHE A 462 -2.09 5.81 -11.63
C PHE A 462 -2.37 4.46 -12.25
N ALA A 463 -3.56 4.25 -12.81
CA ALA A 463 -3.98 2.95 -13.31
C ALA A 463 -4.80 3.05 -14.59
N CYS A 464 -4.84 1.96 -15.32
CA CYS A 464 -5.69 1.79 -16.50
C CYS A 464 -6.21 0.35 -16.59
N ALA A 465 -7.35 0.19 -17.25
CA ALA A 465 -7.94 -1.12 -17.49
C ALA A 465 -8.68 -1.12 -18.82
N TRP A 466 -8.55 -2.21 -19.57
CA TRP A 466 -9.27 -2.46 -20.82
C TRP A 466 -10.62 -3.13 -20.52
N GLY A 467 -11.69 -2.68 -21.20
CA GLY A 467 -13.03 -3.23 -21.08
C GLY A 467 -13.85 -2.96 -22.31
N ASP A 468 -15.11 -3.38 -22.33
CA ASP A 468 -16.02 -3.22 -23.47
C ASP A 468 -17.26 -2.44 -23.01
N SER A 469 -17.22 -1.11 -23.09
CA SER A 469 -18.28 -0.21 -22.59
C SER A 469 -19.60 -0.33 -23.33
N THR A 470 -19.58 -0.81 -24.56
CA THR A 470 -20.75 -0.88 -25.45
C THR A 470 -21.20 -2.30 -25.80
N GLY A 471 -20.45 -3.32 -25.41
CA GLY A 471 -20.72 -4.72 -25.73
C GLY A 471 -20.41 -5.10 -27.20
N ASN A 472 -19.65 -4.25 -27.93
CA ASN A 472 -19.33 -4.46 -29.32
C ASN A 472 -18.12 -5.38 -29.57
N GLY A 473 -17.43 -5.75 -28.47
CA GLY A 473 -16.24 -6.62 -28.49
C GLY A 473 -14.94 -5.91 -28.81
N LEU A 474 -14.92 -4.57 -28.87
CA LEU A 474 -13.70 -3.78 -29.00
C LEU A 474 -13.22 -3.36 -27.60
N PRO A 475 -11.91 -3.43 -27.32
CA PRO A 475 -11.41 -2.99 -26.03
C PRO A 475 -11.38 -1.46 -25.94
N ASP A 476 -12.23 -0.90 -25.09
CA ASP A 476 -12.21 0.47 -24.64
C ASP A 476 -11.24 0.63 -23.46
N LEU A 477 -10.74 1.85 -23.25
CA LEU A 477 -9.72 2.12 -22.22
C LEU A 477 -10.24 3.07 -21.15
N CYS A 478 -10.24 2.64 -19.90
CA CYS A 478 -10.45 3.47 -18.71
C CYS A 478 -9.10 3.81 -18.07
N VAL A 479 -8.89 5.09 -17.69
CA VAL A 479 -7.68 5.56 -16.99
C VAL A 479 -8.09 6.31 -15.72
N ALA A 480 -7.61 5.85 -14.58
CA ALA A 480 -7.81 6.49 -13.28
C ALA A 480 -6.70 7.52 -13.03
N ASN A 481 -7.10 8.74 -12.75
CA ASN A 481 -6.21 9.87 -12.52
C ASN A 481 -6.36 10.41 -11.10
N ASP A 482 -5.23 10.60 -10.44
CA ASP A 482 -5.15 11.38 -9.21
C ASP A 482 -5.29 12.89 -9.53
N PHE A 483 -5.76 13.68 -8.60
CA PHE A 483 -5.94 15.13 -8.74
C PHE A 483 -6.79 15.56 -9.94
N GLY A 484 -7.70 14.72 -10.42
CA GLY A 484 -8.47 15.09 -11.58
C GLY A 484 -9.46 14.06 -12.08
N ARG A 485 -9.98 14.33 -13.27
CA ARG A 485 -11.02 13.50 -13.88
C ARG A 485 -10.44 12.24 -14.48
N SER A 486 -11.11 11.12 -14.27
CA SER A 486 -10.83 9.86 -14.97
C SER A 486 -11.11 9.99 -16.47
N ASN A 487 -10.39 9.22 -17.29
CA ASN A 487 -10.59 9.18 -18.72
C ASN A 487 -11.26 7.87 -19.16
N LEU A 488 -12.17 7.97 -20.11
CA LEU A 488 -12.71 6.85 -20.86
C LEU A 488 -12.53 7.12 -22.35
N TYR A 489 -11.81 6.22 -23.02
CA TYR A 489 -11.57 6.27 -24.47
C TYR A 489 -12.29 5.10 -25.13
N ARG A 490 -13.23 5.41 -26.02
CA ARG A 490 -13.96 4.42 -26.81
C ARG A 490 -13.14 4.06 -28.04
N ASN A 491 -12.96 2.76 -28.27
CA ASN A 491 -12.34 2.24 -29.48
C ASN A 491 -13.29 2.38 -30.69
N ASN A 492 -12.81 2.99 -31.77
CA ASN A 492 -13.57 3.22 -32.99
C ASN A 492 -13.58 2.03 -33.96
N GLY A 493 -12.73 0.98 -33.73
CA GLY A 493 -12.60 -0.21 -34.54
C GLY A 493 -11.71 -0.04 -35.78
N ASP A 494 -11.04 1.08 -35.90
CA ASP A 494 -10.11 1.41 -37.00
C ASP A 494 -8.69 1.70 -36.51
N GLY A 495 -8.36 1.26 -35.29
CA GLY A 495 -7.09 1.52 -34.62
C GLY A 495 -7.01 2.88 -33.93
N THR A 496 -8.14 3.61 -33.86
CA THR A 496 -8.21 4.92 -33.18
C THR A 496 -9.22 4.93 -32.03
N PHE A 497 -9.09 5.93 -31.16
CA PHE A 497 -9.97 6.12 -30.00
C PHE A 497 -10.59 7.51 -29.98
N THR A 498 -11.75 7.60 -29.35
CA THR A 498 -12.44 8.86 -29.05
C THR A 498 -12.59 9.03 -27.55
N ALA A 499 -12.11 10.13 -26.98
CA ALA A 499 -12.34 10.48 -25.57
C ALA A 499 -13.82 10.77 -25.35
N ILE A 500 -14.46 9.98 -24.47
CA ILE A 500 -15.92 10.06 -24.22
C ILE A 500 -16.26 10.28 -22.75
N SER A 501 -15.29 10.56 -21.88
CA SER A 501 -15.47 10.61 -20.41
C SER A 501 -16.68 11.45 -20.00
N ASN A 502 -16.80 12.66 -20.53
CA ASN A 502 -17.92 13.57 -20.24
C ASN A 502 -19.24 13.07 -20.84
N GLN A 503 -19.23 12.57 -22.08
CA GLN A 503 -20.42 12.06 -22.74
C GLN A 503 -20.96 10.80 -22.08
N ALA A 504 -20.05 9.99 -21.54
CA ALA A 504 -20.35 8.76 -20.83
C ALA A 504 -20.68 8.98 -19.33
N HIS A 505 -20.51 10.19 -18.81
CA HIS A 505 -20.69 10.53 -17.39
C HIS A 505 -19.74 9.76 -16.44
N VAL A 506 -18.50 9.52 -16.88
CA VAL A 506 -17.44 8.90 -16.06
C VAL A 506 -16.29 9.87 -15.74
N ASP A 507 -16.48 11.16 -16.02
CA ASP A 507 -15.53 12.24 -15.79
C ASP A 507 -15.51 12.73 -14.34
N ASP A 508 -15.61 11.82 -13.40
CA ASP A 508 -15.58 12.10 -11.96
C ASP A 508 -14.21 12.66 -11.53
N ALA A 509 -14.25 13.76 -10.79
CA ALA A 509 -13.07 14.40 -10.22
C ALA A 509 -12.72 13.77 -8.85
N GLY A 510 -12.56 12.47 -8.80
CA GLY A 510 -12.04 11.76 -7.63
C GLY A 510 -10.49 11.76 -7.62
N ALA A 511 -9.90 11.31 -6.52
CA ALA A 511 -8.47 10.99 -6.47
C ALA A 511 -8.28 9.52 -6.91
N GLY A 512 -8.27 9.29 -8.24
CA GLY A 512 -8.32 7.95 -8.84
C GLY A 512 -7.00 7.19 -8.71
N MET A 513 -7.04 6.05 -8.02
CA MET A 513 -5.88 5.17 -7.77
C MET A 513 -5.94 3.86 -8.56
N SER A 514 -7.13 3.36 -8.85
CA SER A 514 -7.36 2.05 -9.46
C SER A 514 -8.54 2.10 -10.41
N ALA A 515 -8.53 1.24 -11.42
CA ALA A 515 -9.65 1.03 -12.33
C ALA A 515 -9.83 -0.45 -12.62
N CYS A 516 -11.07 -0.94 -12.57
CA CYS A 516 -11.42 -2.29 -12.99
C CYS A 516 -12.82 -2.35 -13.60
N TRP A 517 -13.08 -3.42 -14.37
CA TRP A 517 -14.33 -3.65 -15.06
C TRP A 517 -14.99 -4.94 -14.58
N SER A 518 -16.30 -4.90 -14.34
CA SER A 518 -17.08 -6.08 -13.99
C SER A 518 -18.55 -5.87 -14.32
N ASP A 519 -19.30 -6.95 -14.54
CA ASP A 519 -20.78 -6.94 -14.66
C ASP A 519 -21.32 -7.21 -13.24
N VAL A 520 -21.50 -6.15 -12.44
CA VAL A 520 -21.81 -6.29 -11.00
C VAL A 520 -23.23 -6.75 -10.70
N ASN A 521 -24.13 -6.63 -11.68
CA ASN A 521 -25.55 -6.96 -11.55
C ASN A 521 -26.01 -8.08 -12.48
N ASN A 522 -25.08 -8.67 -13.26
CA ASN A 522 -25.35 -9.75 -14.22
C ASN A 522 -26.34 -9.34 -15.35
N ASP A 523 -26.33 -8.06 -15.78
CA ASP A 523 -27.16 -7.60 -16.90
C ASP A 523 -26.47 -7.73 -18.27
N GLY A 524 -25.26 -8.24 -18.29
CA GLY A 524 -24.45 -8.48 -19.50
C GLY A 524 -23.66 -7.28 -19.98
N LYS A 525 -23.66 -6.16 -19.24
CA LYS A 525 -22.87 -4.94 -19.54
C LYS A 525 -21.78 -4.79 -18.49
N GLN A 526 -20.61 -4.35 -18.94
CA GLN A 526 -19.51 -4.08 -18.02
C GLN A 526 -19.69 -2.72 -17.33
N ASP A 527 -19.64 -2.74 -16.01
CA ASP A 527 -19.58 -1.60 -15.12
C ASP A 527 -18.11 -1.25 -14.84
N ILE A 528 -17.86 -0.01 -14.37
CA ILE A 528 -16.52 0.47 -14.01
C ILE A 528 -16.48 0.77 -12.52
N TYR A 529 -15.45 0.26 -11.83
CA TYR A 529 -15.12 0.70 -10.49
C TYR A 529 -13.79 1.46 -10.51
N ALA A 530 -13.81 2.67 -9.94
CA ALA A 530 -12.62 3.49 -9.74
C ALA A 530 -12.43 3.69 -8.23
N ALA A 531 -11.30 3.17 -7.72
CA ALA A 531 -10.93 3.40 -6.34
C ALA A 531 -10.36 4.82 -6.18
N ASN A 532 -10.83 5.51 -5.16
CA ASN A 532 -10.46 6.89 -4.86
C ASN A 532 -10.16 7.04 -3.36
N MET A 533 -9.55 8.16 -3.00
CA MET A 533 -9.34 8.51 -1.60
C MET A 533 -10.68 8.82 -0.91
N TRP A 534 -10.94 8.18 0.23
CA TRP A 534 -11.94 8.61 1.19
C TRP A 534 -11.22 9.22 2.40
N SER A 535 -11.66 10.37 2.88
CA SER A 535 -11.01 11.06 3.98
C SER A 535 -12.03 11.73 4.91
N ALA A 536 -12.11 11.25 6.16
CA ALA A 536 -12.93 11.88 7.18
C ALA A 536 -12.50 13.32 7.43
N ALA A 537 -11.20 13.60 7.53
CA ALA A 537 -10.67 14.95 7.66
C ALA A 537 -11.05 15.82 6.45
N GLY A 538 -10.99 15.24 5.24
CA GLY A 538 -11.39 15.91 4.02
C GLY A 538 -12.86 16.31 4.03
N GLN A 539 -13.74 15.42 4.44
CA GLN A 539 -15.17 15.72 4.58
C GLN A 539 -15.43 16.83 5.62
N ARG A 540 -14.81 16.74 6.81
CA ARG A 540 -14.94 17.75 7.85
C ARG A 540 -14.42 19.13 7.43
N VAL A 541 -13.24 19.19 6.78
CA VAL A 541 -12.62 20.46 6.38
C VAL A 541 -13.34 21.07 5.18
N SER A 542 -13.58 20.28 4.10
CA SER A 542 -14.21 20.78 2.88
C SER A 542 -15.71 21.12 3.04
N GLY A 543 -16.36 20.55 4.06
CA GLY A 543 -17.74 20.86 4.44
C GLY A 543 -17.93 22.25 5.06
N GLN A 544 -16.85 22.84 5.61
CA GLN A 544 -16.96 24.15 6.30
C GLN A 544 -17.18 25.30 5.34
N LYS A 545 -17.97 26.28 5.75
CA LYS A 545 -18.31 27.48 4.94
C LYS A 545 -17.06 28.28 4.52
N ARG A 546 -16.04 28.32 5.36
CA ARG A 546 -14.77 29.04 5.11
C ARG A 546 -13.87 28.37 4.08
N PHE A 547 -14.07 27.07 3.84
CA PHE A 547 -13.26 26.32 2.87
C PHE A 547 -13.54 26.84 1.47
N HIS A 548 -12.52 27.38 0.81
CA HIS A 548 -12.64 27.98 -0.51
C HIS A 548 -13.87 28.92 -0.65
N GLU A 549 -14.10 29.79 0.37
CA GLU A 549 -15.33 30.64 0.43
C GLU A 549 -15.51 31.59 -0.76
N LYS A 550 -14.40 31.87 -1.48
CA LYS A 550 -14.40 32.76 -2.65
C LYS A 550 -14.67 32.01 -3.96
N ASP A 551 -14.63 30.70 -3.95
CA ASP A 551 -14.86 29.87 -5.11
C ASP A 551 -16.36 29.59 -5.30
N THR A 552 -16.76 29.23 -6.52
CA THR A 552 -18.14 28.85 -6.80
C THR A 552 -18.50 27.54 -6.14
N GLU A 553 -19.80 27.28 -5.95
CA GLU A 553 -20.24 26.02 -5.33
C GLU A 553 -19.89 24.80 -6.17
N GLU A 554 -19.85 24.93 -7.50
CA GLU A 554 -19.42 23.88 -8.42
C GLU A 554 -17.96 23.49 -8.15
N VAL A 555 -17.04 24.45 -8.00
CA VAL A 555 -15.63 24.21 -7.66
C VAL A 555 -15.51 23.58 -6.27
N ARG A 556 -16.23 24.10 -5.29
CA ARG A 556 -16.25 23.55 -3.93
C ARG A 556 -16.77 22.10 -3.90
N ALA A 557 -17.75 21.78 -4.75
CA ALA A 557 -18.27 20.42 -4.89
C ALA A 557 -17.21 19.46 -5.44
N LEU A 558 -16.32 19.91 -6.36
CA LEU A 558 -15.20 19.10 -6.87
C LEU A 558 -14.20 18.76 -5.75
N TYR A 559 -13.84 19.73 -4.91
CA TYR A 559 -13.00 19.46 -3.73
C TYR A 559 -13.64 18.46 -2.76
N ARG A 560 -14.94 18.62 -2.46
CA ARG A 560 -15.66 17.66 -1.61
C ARG A 560 -15.69 16.26 -2.22
N ARG A 561 -15.75 16.19 -3.55
CA ARG A 561 -15.72 14.90 -4.26
C ARG A 561 -14.40 14.13 -4.01
N HIS A 562 -13.25 14.82 -3.96
CA HIS A 562 -11.96 14.20 -3.63
C HIS A 562 -11.90 13.55 -2.24
N ALA A 563 -12.72 13.96 -1.30
CA ALA A 563 -12.76 13.38 0.04
C ALA A 563 -13.78 12.24 0.19
N ARG A 564 -14.59 11.97 -0.83
CA ARG A 564 -15.81 11.18 -0.68
C ARG A 564 -15.64 9.69 -0.88
N GLY A 565 -14.61 9.27 -1.62
CA GLY A 565 -14.29 7.87 -1.85
C GLY A 565 -14.58 7.37 -3.25
N ASN A 566 -14.79 6.08 -3.37
CA ASN A 566 -14.81 5.32 -4.61
C ASN A 566 -16.03 5.61 -5.48
N SER A 567 -15.89 5.31 -6.77
CA SER A 567 -16.97 5.41 -7.77
C SER A 567 -17.30 4.02 -8.31
N LEU A 568 -18.59 3.72 -8.38
CA LEU A 568 -19.14 2.57 -9.11
C LEU A 568 -20.05 3.11 -10.21
N TYR A 569 -19.59 3.02 -11.42
CA TYR A 569 -20.30 3.47 -12.61
C TYR A 569 -21.06 2.30 -13.23
N ARG A 570 -22.35 2.23 -12.98
CA ARG A 570 -23.23 1.25 -13.62
C ARG A 570 -23.47 1.64 -15.07
N ASN A 571 -23.30 0.68 -15.97
CA ASN A 571 -23.51 0.85 -17.41
C ASN A 571 -25.01 0.83 -17.74
N GLU A 572 -25.56 1.97 -18.14
CA GLU A 572 -26.97 2.09 -18.51
C GLU A 572 -27.24 1.68 -19.97
N GLY A 573 -26.21 1.28 -20.71
CA GLY A 573 -26.25 1.02 -22.16
C GLY A 573 -25.89 2.24 -23.00
N ASP A 574 -25.67 2.02 -24.29
CA ASP A 574 -25.26 3.05 -25.27
C ASP A 574 -24.02 3.86 -24.85
N GLY A 575 -23.10 3.24 -24.06
CA GLY A 575 -21.87 3.86 -23.57
C GLY A 575 -22.11 4.97 -22.53
N LYS A 576 -23.23 4.94 -21.82
CA LYS A 576 -23.56 5.87 -20.71
C LYS A 576 -23.52 5.15 -19.38
N PHE A 577 -23.05 5.85 -18.37
CA PHE A 577 -22.88 5.33 -17.03
C PHE A 577 -23.55 6.22 -15.98
N GLN A 578 -23.89 5.64 -14.84
CA GLN A 578 -24.37 6.34 -13.66
C GLN A 578 -23.51 5.96 -12.46
N ASN A 579 -22.93 6.94 -11.76
CA ASN A 579 -22.24 6.67 -10.49
C ASN A 579 -23.29 6.32 -9.43
N ILE A 580 -23.27 5.07 -8.97
CA ILE A 580 -24.18 4.52 -7.97
C ILE A 580 -23.48 4.19 -6.65
N ALA A 581 -22.16 4.45 -6.49
CA ALA A 581 -21.37 3.98 -5.36
C ALA A 581 -21.99 4.26 -3.99
N GLY A 582 -22.49 5.49 -3.77
CA GLY A 582 -23.16 5.85 -2.52
C GLY A 582 -24.47 5.10 -2.29
N LYS A 583 -25.28 4.87 -3.34
CA LYS A 583 -26.53 4.11 -3.24
C LYS A 583 -26.29 2.62 -3.09
N ALA A 584 -25.24 2.12 -3.75
CA ALA A 584 -24.84 0.73 -3.70
C ALA A 584 -24.13 0.37 -2.38
N GLY A 585 -23.70 1.36 -1.59
CA GLY A 585 -22.96 1.10 -0.34
C GLY A 585 -21.47 0.75 -0.54
N ALA A 586 -20.89 1.02 -1.73
CA ALA A 586 -19.51 0.70 -2.09
C ALA A 586 -18.60 1.94 -2.26
N GLU A 587 -19.01 3.09 -1.67
CA GLU A 587 -18.30 4.37 -1.79
C GLU A 587 -17.12 4.48 -0.82
N MET A 588 -17.24 3.96 0.41
CA MET A 588 -16.25 4.12 1.46
C MET A 588 -15.18 3.04 1.38
N GLY A 589 -14.07 3.31 0.72
CA GLY A 589 -12.92 2.40 0.60
C GLY A 589 -11.70 2.85 1.39
N ARG A 590 -11.80 3.87 2.25
CA ARG A 590 -10.69 4.50 2.98
C ARG A 590 -9.66 5.09 2.00
N TRP A 591 -8.37 5.04 2.27
CA TRP A 591 -7.36 5.40 1.28
C TRP A 591 -7.10 4.21 0.35
N SER A 592 -7.98 4.09 -0.66
CA SER A 592 -8.00 2.94 -1.57
C SER A 592 -6.81 2.95 -2.54
N TRP A 593 -6.26 1.77 -2.79
CA TRP A 593 -5.25 1.52 -3.82
C TRP A 593 -5.80 0.53 -4.85
N CYS A 594 -5.35 -0.73 -4.82
CA CYS A 594 -5.87 -1.75 -5.72
C CYS A 594 -7.31 -2.12 -5.36
N SER A 595 -8.14 -2.27 -6.38
CA SER A 595 -9.49 -2.82 -6.24
C SER A 595 -9.79 -3.74 -7.41
N ASP A 596 -10.46 -4.85 -7.15
CA ASP A 596 -11.03 -5.70 -8.21
C ASP A 596 -12.19 -6.55 -7.68
N PHE A 597 -12.93 -7.15 -8.61
CA PHE A 597 -14.10 -7.97 -8.36
C PHE A 597 -13.79 -9.45 -8.49
N PHE A 598 -14.29 -10.24 -7.56
CA PHE A 598 -14.30 -11.70 -7.63
C PHE A 598 -15.44 -12.27 -6.80
N ASP A 599 -15.89 -13.48 -7.12
CA ASP A 599 -17.01 -14.15 -6.46
C ASP A 599 -16.45 -15.11 -5.41
N PHE A 600 -16.36 -14.64 -4.14
CA PHE A 600 -15.70 -15.41 -3.08
C PHE A 600 -16.53 -16.56 -2.53
N ASP A 601 -17.86 -16.51 -2.66
CA ASP A 601 -18.76 -17.55 -2.15
C ASP A 601 -19.44 -18.39 -3.24
N HIS A 602 -19.04 -18.14 -4.49
CA HIS A 602 -19.46 -18.87 -5.67
C HIS A 602 -20.97 -18.78 -5.95
N ASP A 603 -21.60 -17.67 -5.58
CA ASP A 603 -23.02 -17.46 -5.80
C ASP A 603 -23.36 -16.90 -7.20
N GLY A 604 -22.34 -16.53 -7.97
CA GLY A 604 -22.45 -15.98 -9.29
C GLY A 604 -22.57 -14.47 -9.36
N TYR A 605 -22.46 -13.77 -8.25
CA TYR A 605 -22.40 -12.31 -8.19
C TYR A 605 -21.01 -11.85 -7.76
N PRO A 606 -20.38 -10.90 -8.48
CA PRO A 606 -19.04 -10.46 -8.11
C PRO A 606 -19.05 -9.60 -6.85
N ASP A 607 -18.21 -9.95 -5.91
CA ASP A 607 -17.89 -9.22 -4.70
C ASP A 607 -16.69 -8.33 -4.93
N LEU A 608 -16.43 -7.34 -4.07
CA LEU A 608 -15.41 -6.34 -4.28
C LEU A 608 -14.39 -6.32 -3.13
N TYR A 609 -13.11 -6.47 -3.47
CA TYR A 609 -12.01 -6.26 -2.52
C TYR A 609 -11.23 -4.99 -2.83
N VAL A 610 -10.87 -4.24 -1.78
CA VAL A 610 -10.12 -2.98 -1.85
C VAL A 610 -8.96 -3.03 -0.86
N ALA A 611 -7.74 -3.00 -1.39
CA ALA A 611 -6.54 -2.85 -0.58
C ALA A 611 -6.34 -1.37 -0.22
N ASN A 612 -6.05 -1.08 1.03
CA ASN A 612 -5.94 0.28 1.54
C ASN A 612 -4.86 0.52 2.58
N GLY A 613 -4.75 1.79 3.01
CA GLY A 613 -3.72 2.32 3.88
C GLY A 613 -2.66 3.06 3.08
N TYR A 614 -2.27 4.27 3.55
CA TYR A 614 -1.32 5.06 2.78
C TYR A 614 0.10 4.96 3.34
N ILE A 615 0.37 5.62 4.47
CA ILE A 615 1.68 5.57 5.13
C ILE A 615 1.45 5.38 6.62
N SER A 616 1.67 4.17 7.09
CA SER A 616 1.76 3.87 8.51
C SER A 616 3.15 4.24 9.02
N ALA A 617 3.21 5.06 10.03
CA ALA A 617 4.45 5.31 10.75
C ALA A 617 4.72 4.19 11.77
N PRO A 618 5.98 3.93 12.14
CA PRO A 618 6.31 3.04 13.24
C PRO A 618 5.62 3.48 14.53
N GLU A 619 5.21 2.53 15.36
CA GLU A 619 4.68 2.84 16.68
C GLU A 619 5.76 3.50 17.53
N GLN A 620 5.57 4.76 17.87
CA GLN A 620 6.36 5.44 18.89
C GLN A 620 5.53 5.44 20.19
N ASP A 621 6.14 5.02 21.27
CA ASP A 621 5.51 5.00 22.59
C ASP A 621 4.93 6.38 22.95
N ASP A 622 3.69 6.36 23.48
CA ASP A 622 3.01 7.43 24.22
C ASP A 622 2.53 8.71 23.50
N SER A 623 2.68 8.86 22.19
CA SER A 623 2.07 10.01 21.50
C SER A 623 0.82 9.57 20.73
N PRO A 624 -0.34 10.26 20.88
CA PRO A 624 -1.46 9.98 20.01
C PRO A 624 -1.01 10.14 18.57
N ARG A 625 -1.23 9.10 17.75
CA ARG A 625 -0.90 9.08 16.33
C ARG A 625 -1.60 10.26 15.65
N ALA A 626 -0.92 11.40 15.51
CA ALA A 626 -1.47 12.53 14.78
C ALA A 626 -1.42 12.18 13.30
N ASP A 627 -2.56 11.78 12.76
CA ASP A 627 -2.71 11.57 11.32
C ASP A 627 -2.58 12.90 10.57
N LEU A 628 -1.78 12.88 9.49
CA LEU A 628 -1.55 14.04 8.63
C LEU A 628 -2.76 14.40 7.76
N GLY A 629 -3.80 13.59 7.71
CA GLY A 629 -5.00 13.88 6.91
C GLY A 629 -5.59 15.24 7.16
N SER A 630 -5.75 15.63 8.44
CA SER A 630 -6.25 16.97 8.79
C SER A 630 -5.28 18.08 8.36
N PHE A 631 -3.98 17.91 8.55
CA PHE A 631 -2.96 18.85 8.08
C PHE A 631 -3.02 19.02 6.56
N PHE A 632 -3.06 17.93 5.82
CA PHE A 632 -3.17 17.92 4.35
C PHE A 632 -4.36 18.75 3.88
N TRP A 633 -5.54 18.50 4.40
CA TRP A 633 -6.73 19.22 3.99
C TRP A 633 -6.72 20.70 4.37
N ARG A 634 -6.14 21.07 5.52
CA ARG A 634 -6.06 22.45 6.01
C ARG A 634 -4.93 23.27 5.38
N GLN A 635 -3.78 22.67 5.13
CA GLN A 635 -2.56 23.38 4.71
C GLN A 635 -2.14 23.13 3.25
N VAL A 636 -2.66 22.10 2.62
CA VAL A 636 -2.44 21.84 1.20
C VAL A 636 -3.72 22.12 0.40
N VAL A 637 -4.75 21.31 0.58
CA VAL A 637 -5.97 21.40 -0.24
C VAL A 637 -6.66 22.75 -0.08
N ALA A 638 -6.84 23.24 1.16
CA ALA A 638 -7.45 24.56 1.43
C ALA A 638 -6.62 25.76 0.94
N LYS A 639 -5.34 25.55 0.59
CA LYS A 639 -4.47 26.61 0.05
C LYS A 639 -4.23 26.46 -1.44
N SER A 640 -4.79 25.43 -2.09
CA SER A 640 -4.65 25.21 -3.52
C SER A 640 -5.30 26.35 -4.32
N PRO A 641 -4.66 26.81 -5.39
CA PRO A 641 -5.25 27.85 -6.24
C PRO A 641 -6.38 27.27 -7.12
N ALA A 642 -7.37 28.09 -7.42
CA ALA A 642 -8.42 27.74 -8.37
C ALA A 642 -7.98 27.84 -9.84
N ASN A 643 -6.75 28.32 -10.09
CA ASN A 643 -6.16 28.46 -11.42
C ASN A 643 -4.92 27.56 -11.56
N THR A 644 -4.27 27.58 -12.71
CA THR A 644 -3.12 26.73 -13.04
C THR A 644 -1.77 27.26 -12.52
N THR A 645 -1.73 28.32 -11.70
CA THR A 645 -0.49 28.89 -11.15
C THR A 645 -0.37 28.50 -9.68
N PRO A 646 0.64 27.74 -9.26
CA PRO A 646 0.86 27.43 -7.86
C PRO A 646 1.03 28.69 -7.01
N SER A 647 0.49 28.69 -5.82
CA SER A 647 0.73 29.72 -4.83
C SER A 647 1.85 29.29 -3.87
N LEU A 648 2.61 30.25 -3.33
CA LEU A 648 3.67 29.95 -2.37
C LEU A 648 3.13 29.19 -1.13
N ALA A 649 1.93 29.53 -0.66
CA ALA A 649 1.30 28.86 0.47
C ALA A 649 0.99 27.38 0.17
N TYR A 650 0.52 27.08 -1.06
CA TYR A 650 0.26 25.72 -1.52
C TYR A 650 1.56 24.91 -1.62
N GLU A 651 2.60 25.48 -2.21
CA GLU A 651 3.91 24.85 -2.31
C GLU A 651 4.54 24.58 -0.94
N HIS A 652 4.47 25.53 -0.02
CA HIS A 652 4.96 25.36 1.35
C HIS A 652 4.16 24.28 2.09
N GLY A 653 2.84 24.19 1.86
CA GLY A 653 2.00 23.12 2.41
C GLY A 653 2.47 21.74 1.97
N TRP A 654 2.70 21.54 0.67
CA TRP A 654 3.22 20.30 0.11
C TRP A 654 4.62 19.95 0.64
N ASN A 655 5.53 20.92 0.68
CA ASN A 655 6.88 20.71 1.17
C ASN A 655 6.89 20.34 2.67
N ALA A 656 6.05 21.00 3.47
CA ALA A 656 5.90 20.69 4.89
C ALA A 656 5.30 19.28 5.08
N LEU A 657 4.30 18.91 4.30
CA LEU A 657 3.71 17.56 4.33
C LEU A 657 4.77 16.48 4.02
N ASN A 658 5.55 16.68 2.96
CA ASN A 658 6.62 15.75 2.61
C ASN A 658 7.68 15.63 3.70
N GLU A 659 8.03 16.73 4.37
CA GLU A 659 8.97 16.70 5.51
C GLU A 659 8.38 15.92 6.70
N LEU A 660 7.11 16.10 6.99
CA LEU A 660 6.41 15.36 8.06
C LEU A 660 6.34 13.85 7.76
N ILE A 661 6.06 13.47 6.51
CA ILE A 661 6.06 12.06 6.08
C ILE A 661 7.46 11.46 6.24
N ARG A 662 8.49 12.18 5.80
CA ARG A 662 9.89 11.74 5.93
C ARG A 662 10.35 11.66 7.39
N SER A 663 9.65 12.35 8.29
CA SER A 663 9.91 12.37 9.74
C SER A 663 9.01 11.40 10.52
N ASP A 664 8.57 10.30 9.88
CA ASP A 664 7.74 9.25 10.48
C ASP A 664 6.39 9.70 11.02
N ARG A 665 5.73 10.64 10.33
CA ARG A 665 4.33 10.93 10.61
C ARG A 665 3.43 10.05 9.75
N SER A 666 2.38 9.50 10.38
CA SER A 666 1.38 8.69 9.68
C SER A 666 0.45 9.57 8.85
N TRP A 667 0.12 9.10 7.66
CA TRP A 667 -0.92 9.70 6.82
C TRP A 667 -1.83 8.60 6.30
N SER A 668 -3.09 8.57 6.78
CA SER A 668 -4.04 7.50 6.48
C SER A 668 -3.41 6.10 6.59
N GLY A 669 -2.55 5.94 7.61
CA GLY A 669 -1.90 4.69 7.91
C GLY A 669 -2.77 3.79 8.79
N TYR A 670 -2.46 2.49 8.80
CA TYR A 670 -3.20 1.47 9.54
C TYR A 670 -4.70 1.38 9.17
N GLU A 671 -5.09 1.96 8.03
CA GLU A 671 -6.44 1.79 7.50
C GLU A 671 -6.65 0.36 7.03
N ARG A 672 -7.76 -0.24 7.45
CA ARG A 672 -8.02 -1.65 7.15
C ARG A 672 -8.48 -1.83 5.72
N ASN A 673 -8.04 -2.91 5.09
CA ASN A 673 -8.57 -3.33 3.79
C ASN A 673 -10.07 -3.58 3.88
N VAL A 674 -10.78 -3.36 2.78
CA VAL A 674 -12.23 -3.46 2.73
C VAL A 674 -12.67 -4.57 1.77
N MET A 675 -13.57 -5.42 2.26
CA MET A 675 -14.28 -6.41 1.46
C MET A 675 -15.78 -6.11 1.48
N TYR A 676 -16.37 -6.05 0.32
CA TYR A 676 -17.80 -5.86 0.10
C TYR A 676 -18.44 -7.11 -0.49
N ALA A 677 -19.40 -7.70 0.19
CA ALA A 677 -20.23 -8.76 -0.35
C ALA A 677 -21.37 -8.16 -1.17
N ASN A 678 -21.62 -8.70 -2.36
CA ASN A 678 -22.72 -8.32 -3.23
C ASN A 678 -24.05 -8.88 -2.66
N ASN A 679 -25.03 -8.02 -2.44
CA ASN A 679 -26.33 -8.42 -1.93
C ASN A 679 -27.29 -8.99 -2.99
N ARG A 680 -26.84 -9.15 -4.24
CA ARG A 680 -27.60 -9.66 -5.40
C ARG A 680 -28.76 -8.75 -5.86
N ASP A 681 -28.81 -7.53 -5.34
CA ASP A 681 -29.82 -6.51 -5.67
C ASP A 681 -29.19 -5.20 -6.21
N GLY A 682 -27.90 -5.23 -6.54
CA GLY A 682 -27.11 -4.08 -6.96
C GLY A 682 -26.56 -3.24 -5.80
N THR A 683 -26.67 -3.74 -4.55
CA THR A 683 -26.06 -3.12 -3.37
C THR A 683 -24.99 -4.03 -2.78
N PHE A 684 -24.13 -3.45 -1.94
CA PHE A 684 -23.00 -4.12 -1.30
C PHE A 684 -23.02 -3.91 0.21
N THR A 685 -22.51 -4.89 0.93
CA THR A 685 -22.35 -4.84 2.38
C THR A 685 -20.88 -5.05 2.75
N GLU A 686 -20.30 -4.16 3.57
CA GLU A 686 -18.97 -4.33 4.13
C GLU A 686 -18.93 -5.55 5.05
N VAL A 687 -18.01 -6.48 4.77
CA VAL A 687 -17.87 -7.76 5.48
C VAL A 687 -16.40 -8.06 5.83
N SER A 688 -15.53 -7.08 5.72
CA SER A 688 -14.07 -7.20 5.82
C SER A 688 -13.60 -7.97 7.04
N GLY A 689 -14.09 -7.55 8.20
CA GLY A 689 -13.77 -8.15 9.48
C GLY A 689 -14.44 -9.51 9.68
N ALA A 690 -15.69 -9.68 9.23
CA ALA A 690 -16.40 -10.94 9.33
C ALA A 690 -15.69 -12.05 8.56
N VAL A 691 -15.26 -11.79 7.33
CA VAL A 691 -14.60 -12.78 6.47
C VAL A 691 -13.09 -12.91 6.72
N GLY A 692 -12.46 -12.00 7.49
CA GLY A 692 -11.04 -12.08 7.88
C GLY A 692 -10.07 -11.42 6.90
N LEU A 693 -10.51 -10.37 6.19
CA LEU A 693 -9.72 -9.62 5.21
C LEU A 693 -9.36 -8.19 5.65
N ASP A 694 -9.70 -7.81 6.89
CA ASP A 694 -9.51 -6.48 7.46
C ASP A 694 -8.06 -6.22 7.96
N PHE A 695 -7.06 -6.50 7.14
CA PHE A 695 -5.65 -6.30 7.49
C PHE A 695 -5.32 -4.81 7.59
N PRO A 696 -4.55 -4.38 8.61
CA PRO A 696 -4.20 -2.97 8.84
C PRO A 696 -2.89 -2.55 8.16
N GLU A 697 -2.21 -3.44 7.46
CA GLU A 697 -1.01 -3.08 6.71
C GLU A 697 -1.36 -2.17 5.53
N ASP A 698 -0.41 -1.33 5.11
CA ASP A 698 -0.56 -0.44 3.96
C ASP A 698 -0.60 -1.25 2.65
N GLY A 699 -1.76 -1.78 2.31
CA GLY A 699 -2.00 -2.55 1.09
C GLY A 699 -1.80 -1.71 -0.16
N ARG A 700 -1.09 -2.24 -1.16
CA ARG A 700 -0.87 -1.56 -2.44
C ARG A 700 -1.53 -2.25 -3.59
N SER A 701 -1.35 -3.55 -3.68
CA SER A 701 -1.76 -4.35 -4.82
C SER A 701 -2.17 -5.74 -4.35
N PHE A 702 -2.97 -6.42 -5.16
CA PHE A 702 -3.21 -7.86 -4.96
C PHE A 702 -3.43 -8.56 -6.29
N ALA A 703 -3.03 -9.82 -6.34
CA ALA A 703 -3.38 -10.73 -7.42
C ALA A 703 -4.43 -11.76 -6.94
N LEU A 704 -5.22 -12.24 -7.86
CA LEU A 704 -6.19 -13.32 -7.65
C LEU A 704 -5.76 -14.52 -8.48
N ALA A 705 -5.65 -15.69 -7.87
CA ALA A 705 -5.29 -16.93 -8.55
C ALA A 705 -5.80 -18.13 -7.76
N ASP A 706 -6.18 -19.21 -8.45
CA ASP A 706 -6.45 -20.53 -7.86
C ASP A 706 -5.11 -21.30 -7.81
N LEU A 707 -4.33 -21.07 -6.76
CA LEU A 707 -2.94 -21.52 -6.65
C LEU A 707 -2.78 -23.03 -6.45
N ASP A 708 -3.81 -23.69 -5.94
CA ASP A 708 -3.80 -25.14 -5.65
C ASP A 708 -4.83 -25.94 -6.48
N HIS A 709 -5.53 -25.24 -7.40
CA HIS A 709 -6.55 -25.80 -8.28
C HIS A 709 -7.73 -26.45 -7.52
N ASP A 710 -8.06 -25.94 -6.34
CA ASP A 710 -9.21 -26.42 -5.58
C ASP A 710 -10.53 -25.73 -6.01
N GLY A 711 -10.48 -24.84 -7.01
CA GLY A 711 -11.62 -24.11 -7.56
C GLY A 711 -12.00 -22.89 -6.72
N ARG A 712 -11.08 -22.37 -5.91
CA ARG A 712 -11.24 -21.16 -5.09
C ARG A 712 -10.12 -20.20 -5.37
N LEU A 713 -10.42 -18.92 -5.36
CA LEU A 713 -9.39 -17.90 -5.58
C LEU A 713 -8.70 -17.52 -4.27
N GLU A 714 -7.38 -17.61 -4.25
CA GLU A 714 -6.54 -16.97 -3.24
C GLU A 714 -6.32 -15.50 -3.57
N ILE A 715 -6.12 -14.69 -2.52
CA ILE A 715 -5.68 -13.31 -2.63
C ILE A 715 -4.19 -13.24 -2.27
N ILE A 716 -3.37 -12.82 -3.22
CA ILE A 716 -1.95 -12.56 -2.99
C ILE A 716 -1.80 -11.05 -2.76
N LEU A 717 -1.87 -10.63 -1.51
CA LEU A 717 -1.83 -9.23 -1.10
C LEU A 717 -0.39 -8.73 -0.99
N LYS A 718 -0.09 -7.60 -1.60
CA LYS A 718 1.20 -6.90 -1.53
C LYS A 718 1.05 -5.63 -0.70
N ASN A 719 1.87 -5.52 0.34
CA ASN A 719 1.90 -4.37 1.25
C ASN A 719 3.19 -3.55 1.09
N ARG A 720 3.12 -2.29 1.45
CA ARG A 720 4.27 -1.39 1.60
C ARG A 720 5.10 -1.72 2.85
N ASN A 721 4.43 -1.92 3.97
CA ASN A 721 5.05 -2.26 5.26
C ASN A 721 5.15 -3.78 5.46
N ALA A 722 5.58 -4.21 6.62
CA ALA A 722 5.80 -5.61 6.94
C ALA A 722 4.50 -6.29 7.45
N PRO A 723 4.26 -7.53 7.02
CA PRO A 723 4.95 -8.27 5.97
C PRO A 723 4.57 -7.76 4.58
N GLN A 724 5.53 -7.77 3.65
CA GLN A 724 5.27 -7.25 2.29
C GLN A 724 4.29 -8.09 1.49
N VAL A 725 4.12 -9.35 1.79
CA VAL A 725 3.26 -10.29 1.05
C VAL A 725 2.45 -11.13 2.01
N ARG A 726 1.16 -11.30 1.70
CA ARG A 726 0.27 -12.29 2.30
C ARG A 726 -0.39 -13.13 1.21
N ILE A 727 -0.49 -14.43 1.45
CA ILE A 727 -1.30 -15.35 0.64
C ILE A 727 -2.50 -15.76 1.50
N LEU A 728 -3.69 -15.33 1.08
CA LEU A 728 -4.92 -15.47 1.83
C LEU A 728 -5.80 -16.49 1.11
N ARG A 729 -5.92 -17.66 1.70
CA ARG A 729 -6.70 -18.76 1.15
C ARG A 729 -8.19 -18.61 1.50
N ASN A 730 -9.07 -18.82 0.52
CA ASN A 730 -10.48 -18.98 0.77
C ASN A 730 -10.76 -20.35 1.39
N ALA A 731 -11.05 -20.36 2.69
CA ALA A 731 -11.37 -21.54 3.49
C ALA A 731 -12.87 -21.63 3.83
N GLY A 732 -13.72 -20.86 3.14
CA GLY A 732 -15.17 -20.82 3.36
C GLY A 732 -15.81 -22.19 3.28
N ASN A 733 -16.76 -22.43 4.18
CA ASN A 733 -17.63 -23.59 4.14
C ASN A 733 -18.97 -23.17 3.51
N ASP A 734 -19.70 -24.07 2.88
CA ASP A 734 -20.99 -23.79 2.23
C ASP A 734 -20.90 -22.83 1.04
N LEU A 735 -19.82 -22.94 0.26
CA LEU A 735 -19.67 -22.25 -1.02
C LEU A 735 -20.53 -22.93 -2.09
N GLY A 736 -20.91 -22.17 -3.12
CA GLY A 736 -21.49 -22.72 -4.35
C GLY A 736 -20.47 -23.52 -5.15
N SER A 737 -20.92 -24.19 -6.21
CA SER A 737 -20.04 -24.78 -7.22
C SER A 737 -19.40 -23.71 -8.08
N SER A 738 -18.26 -24.02 -8.68
CA SER A 738 -17.56 -23.12 -9.58
C SER A 738 -17.06 -23.79 -10.86
N ILE A 739 -16.68 -22.99 -11.84
CA ILE A 739 -16.08 -23.43 -13.11
C ILE A 739 -14.94 -22.47 -13.41
N VAL A 740 -13.79 -23.02 -13.81
CA VAL A 740 -12.62 -22.25 -14.19
C VAL A 740 -12.32 -22.49 -15.66
N PHE A 741 -12.19 -21.43 -16.46
CA PHE A 741 -11.85 -21.55 -17.89
C PHE A 741 -10.40 -21.13 -18.13
N ARG A 742 -9.65 -22.00 -18.83
CA ARG A 742 -8.35 -21.72 -19.40
C ARG A 742 -8.48 -21.66 -20.91
N LEU A 743 -8.15 -20.51 -21.48
CA LEU A 743 -8.33 -20.22 -22.91
C LEU A 743 -7.03 -20.34 -23.68
N ARG A 744 -7.13 -20.72 -24.95
CA ARG A 744 -6.01 -20.77 -25.90
C ARG A 744 -6.41 -20.21 -27.25
N GLY A 745 -5.90 -19.03 -27.60
CA GLY A 745 -6.14 -18.41 -28.90
C GLY A 745 -5.44 -19.12 -30.04
N GLN A 746 -6.00 -19.08 -31.23
CA GLN A 746 -5.45 -19.57 -32.49
C GLN A 746 -5.32 -18.46 -33.53
N LYS A 747 -6.41 -17.70 -33.75
CA LYS A 747 -6.45 -16.49 -34.58
C LYS A 747 -6.34 -15.23 -33.71
N SER A 748 -6.89 -15.29 -32.53
CA SER A 748 -6.69 -14.31 -31.47
C SER A 748 -5.27 -14.42 -30.91
N ASN A 749 -4.84 -13.44 -30.12
CA ASN A 749 -3.61 -13.58 -29.34
C ASN A 749 -3.64 -14.90 -28.55
N ARG A 750 -2.46 -15.50 -28.36
CA ARG A 750 -2.34 -16.86 -27.85
C ARG A 750 -2.88 -17.02 -26.42
N ASP A 751 -2.76 -15.99 -25.59
CA ASP A 751 -3.31 -15.95 -24.22
C ASP A 751 -4.84 -15.82 -24.19
N GLY A 752 -5.47 -15.39 -25.29
CA GLY A 752 -6.90 -15.14 -25.37
C GLY A 752 -7.36 -13.86 -24.63
N ILE A 753 -6.43 -12.96 -24.34
CA ILE A 753 -6.74 -11.67 -23.67
C ILE A 753 -7.74 -10.88 -24.52
N GLY A 754 -8.81 -10.36 -23.89
CA GLY A 754 -9.95 -9.69 -24.53
C GLY A 754 -11.11 -10.64 -24.85
N THR A 755 -10.99 -11.95 -24.57
CA THR A 755 -12.11 -12.90 -24.74
C THR A 755 -13.19 -12.63 -23.70
N ALA A 756 -14.45 -12.59 -24.15
CA ALA A 756 -15.61 -12.58 -23.28
C ALA A 756 -16.19 -13.98 -23.16
N ILE A 757 -16.43 -14.46 -21.95
CA ILE A 757 -17.13 -15.71 -21.65
C ILE A 757 -18.45 -15.39 -20.98
N THR A 758 -19.53 -15.86 -21.56
CA THR A 758 -20.86 -15.80 -20.94
C THR A 758 -21.28 -17.19 -20.49
N VAL A 759 -21.45 -17.40 -19.20
CA VAL A 759 -21.92 -18.65 -18.60
C VAL A 759 -23.42 -18.53 -18.29
N GLU A 760 -24.18 -19.55 -18.66
CA GLU A 760 -25.61 -19.66 -18.36
C GLU A 760 -25.85 -20.87 -17.45
N SER A 761 -26.40 -20.65 -16.27
CA SER A 761 -26.63 -21.67 -15.25
C SER A 761 -27.87 -21.33 -14.41
N GLY A 762 -28.88 -22.22 -14.34
CA GLY A 762 -30.02 -22.06 -13.45
C GLY A 762 -30.84 -20.78 -13.62
N GLY A 763 -30.80 -20.13 -14.79
CA GLY A 763 -31.43 -18.83 -15.05
C GLY A 763 -30.52 -17.62 -14.78
N LEU A 764 -29.36 -17.82 -14.17
CA LEU A 764 -28.32 -16.80 -14.02
C LEU A 764 -27.47 -16.74 -15.31
N ARG A 765 -27.14 -15.54 -15.74
CA ARG A 765 -26.27 -15.29 -16.89
C ARG A 765 -25.17 -14.32 -16.46
N GLN A 766 -23.93 -14.80 -16.49
CA GLN A 766 -22.74 -14.06 -16.09
C GLN A 766 -21.86 -13.83 -17.30
N THR A 767 -21.30 -12.64 -17.44
CA THR A 767 -20.31 -12.34 -18.50
C THR A 767 -19.04 -11.82 -17.89
N LYS A 768 -17.91 -12.51 -18.14
CA LYS A 768 -16.57 -12.08 -17.68
C LYS A 768 -15.62 -11.99 -18.86
N TYR A 769 -14.63 -11.13 -18.74
CA TYR A 769 -13.61 -10.87 -19.74
C TYR A 769 -12.24 -11.27 -19.22
N LEU A 770 -11.45 -11.93 -20.07
CA LEU A 770 -10.06 -12.19 -19.74
C LEU A 770 -9.23 -10.91 -19.95
N GLN A 771 -8.65 -10.41 -18.88
CA GLN A 771 -7.86 -9.18 -18.84
C GLN A 771 -6.41 -9.47 -18.44
N ALA A 772 -5.48 -8.56 -18.80
CA ALA A 772 -4.11 -8.55 -18.31
C ALA A 772 -3.71 -7.12 -17.92
N GLY A 773 -3.50 -6.90 -16.63
CA GLY A 773 -3.37 -5.60 -16.00
C GLY A 773 -4.75 -5.00 -15.68
N SER A 774 -5.09 -4.94 -14.40
CA SER A 774 -6.35 -4.45 -13.83
C SER A 774 -6.09 -3.95 -12.41
N GLY A 775 -7.03 -3.20 -11.84
CA GLY A 775 -6.88 -2.65 -10.51
C GLY A 775 -5.73 -1.63 -10.44
N PHE A 776 -4.75 -1.88 -9.59
CA PHE A 776 -3.56 -1.05 -9.42
C PHE A 776 -2.32 -1.94 -9.21
N LEU A 777 -1.32 -1.83 -10.09
CA LEU A 777 -0.04 -2.55 -10.05
C LEU A 777 -0.19 -4.08 -10.05
N ALA A 778 -1.31 -4.60 -10.54
CA ALA A 778 -1.69 -6.00 -10.40
C ALA A 778 -1.82 -6.72 -11.73
N GLN A 779 -1.54 -8.02 -11.69
CA GLN A 779 -2.04 -8.97 -12.67
C GLN A 779 -2.60 -10.19 -11.96
N HIS A 780 -3.86 -10.50 -12.25
CA HIS A 780 -4.52 -11.74 -11.84
C HIS A 780 -4.14 -12.92 -12.74
N SER A 781 -4.47 -14.12 -12.29
CA SER A 781 -4.44 -15.32 -13.13
C SER A 781 -5.17 -15.09 -14.46
N LYS A 782 -4.68 -15.71 -15.53
CA LYS A 782 -5.37 -15.74 -16.82
C LYS A 782 -6.46 -16.81 -16.89
N GLU A 783 -6.79 -17.44 -15.82
CA GLU A 783 -7.95 -18.31 -15.70
C GLU A 783 -9.19 -17.50 -15.35
N VAL A 784 -10.30 -17.73 -16.07
CA VAL A 784 -11.55 -17.01 -15.83
C VAL A 784 -12.46 -17.83 -14.94
N PHE A 785 -12.67 -17.36 -13.73
CA PHE A 785 -13.42 -18.04 -12.69
C PHE A 785 -14.90 -17.64 -12.68
N PHE A 786 -15.81 -18.63 -12.57
CA PHE A 786 -17.25 -18.44 -12.44
C PHE A 786 -17.79 -19.24 -11.27
N GLY A 787 -18.36 -18.57 -10.23
CA GLY A 787 -19.26 -19.21 -9.29
C GLY A 787 -20.60 -19.46 -9.99
N VAL A 788 -21.20 -20.61 -9.75
CA VAL A 788 -22.46 -20.99 -10.38
C VAL A 788 -23.53 -21.43 -9.36
N GLY A 789 -23.27 -21.21 -8.09
CA GLY A 789 -24.18 -21.58 -6.99
C GLY A 789 -24.42 -23.08 -6.93
N LYS A 790 -25.68 -23.48 -6.84
CA LYS A 790 -26.13 -24.88 -6.86
C LYS A 790 -27.03 -25.10 -8.10
N PRO A 791 -26.41 -25.35 -9.28
CA PRO A 791 -27.17 -25.39 -10.52
C PRO A 791 -28.10 -26.58 -10.61
N GLU A 792 -29.36 -26.34 -11.00
CA GLU A 792 -30.37 -27.37 -11.25
C GLU A 792 -30.43 -27.71 -12.75
N GLY A 793 -29.35 -28.07 -13.39
CA GLY A 793 -29.37 -28.42 -14.82
C GLY A 793 -28.01 -28.24 -15.52
N PRO A 794 -27.95 -28.41 -16.84
CA PRO A 794 -26.74 -28.30 -17.60
C PRO A 794 -26.24 -26.84 -17.59
N VAL A 795 -24.93 -26.67 -17.44
CA VAL A 795 -24.25 -25.40 -17.62
C VAL A 795 -23.76 -25.27 -19.06
N GLY A 796 -23.99 -24.10 -19.67
CA GLY A 796 -23.51 -23.78 -21.00
C GLY A 796 -22.68 -22.50 -20.97
N ALA A 797 -21.78 -22.36 -21.95
CA ALA A 797 -21.00 -21.13 -22.12
C ALA A 797 -21.00 -20.66 -23.58
N THR A 798 -21.02 -19.36 -23.77
CA THR A 798 -20.74 -18.70 -25.05
C THR A 798 -19.44 -17.92 -24.92
N ILE A 799 -18.45 -18.26 -25.75
CA ILE A 799 -17.11 -17.65 -25.78
C ILE A 799 -17.00 -16.78 -27.02
N ARG A 800 -16.79 -15.49 -26.81
CA ARG A 800 -16.55 -14.52 -27.89
C ARG A 800 -15.07 -14.13 -27.87
N TRP A 801 -14.35 -14.58 -28.88
CA TRP A 801 -12.92 -14.37 -29.04
C TRP A 801 -12.61 -12.99 -29.64
N PRO A 802 -11.43 -12.41 -29.40
CA PRO A 802 -10.98 -11.16 -30.05
C PRO A 802 -11.01 -11.19 -31.56
N SER A 803 -10.76 -12.35 -32.19
CA SER A 803 -10.88 -12.56 -33.63
C SER A 803 -12.30 -12.36 -34.19
N GLY A 804 -13.31 -12.19 -33.31
CA GLY A 804 -14.73 -12.12 -33.66
C GLY A 804 -15.44 -13.48 -33.73
N LEU A 805 -14.72 -14.58 -33.54
CA LEU A 805 -15.35 -15.92 -33.48
C LEU A 805 -16.24 -16.01 -32.24
N SER A 806 -17.46 -16.51 -32.40
CA SER A 806 -18.35 -16.86 -31.28
C SER A 806 -18.52 -18.39 -31.26
N GLN A 807 -18.23 -19.00 -30.13
CA GLN A 807 -18.19 -20.44 -29.89
C GLN A 807 -19.10 -20.80 -28.73
N LYS A 808 -20.01 -21.78 -28.94
CA LYS A 808 -20.88 -22.29 -27.88
C LYS A 808 -20.36 -23.63 -27.37
N VAL A 809 -20.44 -23.83 -26.08
CA VAL A 809 -20.06 -25.05 -25.39
C VAL A 809 -21.20 -25.41 -24.42
N GLU A 810 -21.65 -26.64 -24.48
CA GLU A 810 -22.77 -27.13 -23.66
C GLU A 810 -22.33 -28.34 -22.83
N GLY A 811 -23.05 -28.61 -21.73
CA GLY A 811 -22.78 -29.76 -20.89
C GLY A 811 -21.47 -29.63 -20.11
N ILE A 812 -21.14 -28.44 -19.70
CA ILE A 812 -19.94 -28.15 -18.92
C ILE A 812 -20.14 -28.70 -17.49
N PRO A 813 -19.24 -29.57 -17.01
CA PRO A 813 -19.31 -30.06 -15.64
C PRO A 813 -18.94 -28.95 -14.66
N VAL A 814 -19.66 -28.86 -13.54
CA VAL A 814 -19.28 -27.97 -12.44
C VAL A 814 -18.14 -28.57 -11.61
N ASP A 815 -17.46 -27.74 -10.84
CA ASP A 815 -16.28 -28.07 -10.03
C ASP A 815 -15.13 -28.66 -10.84
N HIS A 816 -14.94 -28.06 -12.06
CA HIS A 816 -13.91 -28.46 -13.02
C HIS A 816 -13.20 -27.26 -13.64
N ARG A 817 -11.93 -27.49 -13.98
CA ARG A 817 -11.16 -26.63 -14.91
C ARG A 817 -11.44 -27.08 -16.35
N ILE A 818 -11.79 -26.14 -17.19
CA ILE A 818 -12.20 -26.33 -18.58
C ILE A 818 -11.18 -25.67 -19.49
N GLU A 819 -10.41 -26.47 -20.24
CA GLU A 819 -9.44 -25.96 -21.21
C GLU A 819 -10.09 -25.92 -22.58
N ILE A 820 -10.14 -24.75 -23.19
CA ILE A 820 -10.79 -24.51 -24.49
C ILE A 820 -9.83 -23.84 -25.44
N GLU A 821 -9.77 -24.35 -26.67
CA GLU A 821 -9.02 -23.79 -27.77
C GLU A 821 -9.97 -23.08 -28.74
N GLU A 822 -9.56 -21.90 -29.23
CA GLU A 822 -10.33 -21.15 -30.21
C GLU A 822 -10.68 -21.97 -31.46
N GLY A 823 -11.97 -22.05 -31.79
CA GLY A 823 -12.50 -22.81 -32.93
C GLY A 823 -12.65 -24.30 -32.73
N SER A 824 -12.23 -24.88 -31.61
CA SER A 824 -12.45 -26.29 -31.26
C SER A 824 -13.86 -26.53 -30.73
N SER A 825 -14.55 -27.52 -31.20
CA SER A 825 -15.83 -27.95 -30.63
C SER A 825 -15.68 -28.75 -29.34
N ASN A 826 -14.46 -29.17 -29.02
CA ASN A 826 -14.15 -30.01 -27.87
C ASN A 826 -13.42 -29.17 -26.78
N PHE A 827 -13.63 -29.55 -25.56
CA PHE A 827 -12.88 -29.02 -24.41
C PHE A 827 -12.29 -30.17 -23.59
N VAL A 828 -11.22 -29.87 -22.86
CA VAL A 828 -10.66 -30.76 -21.84
C VAL A 828 -11.22 -30.36 -20.48
N SER A 829 -11.71 -31.32 -19.72
CA SER A 829 -12.28 -31.09 -18.39
C SER A 829 -11.43 -31.83 -17.36
N LYS A 830 -10.98 -31.12 -16.33
CA LYS A 830 -10.19 -31.64 -15.21
C LYS A 830 -10.94 -31.31 -13.89
N PRO A 831 -11.25 -32.32 -13.05
CA PRO A 831 -11.87 -32.02 -11.76
C PRO A 831 -10.91 -31.20 -10.88
N PHE A 832 -11.45 -30.38 -9.99
CA PHE A 832 -10.64 -29.65 -9.03
C PHE A 832 -9.81 -30.57 -8.14
N ALA A 833 -8.65 -30.11 -7.75
CA ALA A 833 -7.75 -30.78 -6.84
C ALA A 833 -8.24 -30.63 -5.37
N ALA A 834 -7.76 -31.47 -4.50
CA ALA A 834 -7.92 -31.23 -3.07
C ALA A 834 -6.85 -30.26 -2.59
N ALA A 835 -7.25 -29.31 -1.75
CA ALA A 835 -6.31 -28.36 -1.17
C ALA A 835 -5.12 -29.05 -0.47
N PRO A 836 -3.92 -28.47 -0.54
CA PRO A 836 -2.72 -29.02 0.12
C PRO A 836 -2.92 -29.19 1.62
N ARG A 837 -2.45 -30.34 2.16
CA ARG A 837 -2.55 -30.58 3.62
C ARG A 837 -1.83 -29.50 4.46
N ALA A 838 -0.77 -28.91 3.91
CA ALA A 838 -0.05 -27.82 4.56
C ALA A 838 -0.94 -26.59 4.81
N TRP A 839 -1.96 -26.36 3.98
CA TRP A 839 -2.89 -25.23 4.07
C TRP A 839 -4.15 -25.54 4.90
N ALA A 840 -4.28 -26.75 5.45
CA ALA A 840 -5.44 -27.14 6.26
C ALA A 840 -5.53 -26.40 7.61
N GLN A 841 -4.45 -25.80 8.06
CA GLN A 841 -4.39 -25.01 9.30
C GLN A 841 -3.96 -23.59 8.98
N ALA A 842 -4.62 -22.61 9.61
CA ALA A 842 -4.18 -21.22 9.53
C ALA A 842 -2.73 -21.08 10.04
N GLY A 843 -1.92 -20.34 9.32
CA GLY A 843 -0.57 -19.99 9.74
C GLY A 843 -0.57 -19.02 10.92
N ALA A 844 0.58 -18.88 11.57
CA ALA A 844 0.80 -17.76 12.47
C ALA A 844 0.82 -16.48 11.64
N VAL A 845 0.02 -15.48 12.04
CA VAL A 845 0.03 -14.17 11.37
C VAL A 845 1.41 -13.56 11.60
N ALA A 846 2.17 -13.37 10.51
CA ALA A 846 3.47 -12.72 10.58
C ALA A 846 3.28 -11.29 11.13
N GLN A 847 4.05 -10.96 12.15
CA GLN A 847 4.10 -9.61 12.70
C GLN A 847 5.26 -8.85 12.06
N GLY A 848 5.08 -7.56 11.85
CA GLY A 848 6.16 -6.68 11.40
C GLY A 848 7.31 -6.65 12.40
N GLU A 849 8.54 -6.71 11.91
CA GLU A 849 9.71 -6.52 12.76
C GLU A 849 9.88 -5.03 13.13
N PRO A 850 10.32 -4.74 14.36
CA PRO A 850 10.68 -3.38 14.73
C PRO A 850 11.85 -2.89 13.87
N LEU A 851 11.97 -1.58 13.68
CA LEU A 851 13.09 -0.99 12.95
C LEU A 851 14.40 -1.30 13.68
N PRO A 852 15.48 -1.65 12.95
CA PRO A 852 16.76 -1.98 13.58
C PRO A 852 17.32 -0.75 14.31
N ALA A 853 17.85 -0.97 15.49
CA ALA A 853 18.48 0.08 16.30
C ALA A 853 19.82 0.55 15.71
N GLN A 854 20.47 -0.29 14.91
CA GLN A 854 21.79 -0.03 14.33
C GLN A 854 21.76 -0.21 12.81
N ILE A 855 22.59 0.58 12.13
CA ILE A 855 22.79 0.54 10.68
C ILE A 855 24.21 0.03 10.43
N ASP A 856 24.35 -0.95 9.54
CA ASP A 856 25.64 -1.48 9.08
C ASP A 856 25.60 -1.68 7.56
N THR A 857 25.93 -0.62 6.82
CA THR A 857 25.87 -0.65 5.36
C THR A 857 27.07 0.03 4.70
N TRP A 858 27.43 -0.46 3.50
CA TRP A 858 28.35 0.23 2.61
C TRP A 858 27.61 1.23 1.75
N LEU A 859 28.22 2.40 1.54
CA LEU A 859 27.66 3.38 0.64
C LEU A 859 27.80 2.95 -0.82
N LEU A 860 26.78 3.19 -1.63
CA LEU A 860 26.83 3.03 -3.09
C LEU A 860 27.77 4.06 -3.71
N GLU A 861 27.66 5.31 -3.24
CA GLU A 861 28.52 6.43 -3.60
C GLU A 861 29.21 6.98 -2.37
N PRO A 862 30.57 6.90 -2.30
CA PRO A 862 31.30 7.49 -1.20
C PRO A 862 31.08 9.00 -1.08
N LEU A 863 30.86 9.50 0.14
CA LEU A 863 30.63 10.90 0.42
C LEU A 863 31.85 11.53 1.07
N LYS A 864 32.25 12.73 0.60
CA LYS A 864 33.36 13.44 1.23
C LYS A 864 33.03 13.81 2.68
N ALA A 865 33.85 13.31 3.63
CA ALA A 865 33.70 13.66 5.03
C ALA A 865 33.94 15.16 5.26
N PRO A 866 33.03 15.85 5.98
CA PRO A 866 33.24 17.25 6.35
C PRO A 866 34.50 17.45 7.18
N GLU A 867 35.29 18.45 6.80
CA GLU A 867 36.50 18.81 7.54
C GLU A 867 36.16 19.39 8.92
N PHE A 868 36.93 18.99 9.89
CA PHE A 868 36.86 19.56 11.24
C PHE A 868 38.25 19.78 11.83
N SER A 869 38.31 20.55 12.89
CA SER A 869 39.51 20.79 13.67
C SER A 869 39.10 20.80 15.15
N LEU A 870 39.43 19.74 15.87
CA LEU A 870 38.98 19.48 17.25
C LEU A 870 40.16 19.23 18.19
N PRO A 871 40.11 19.73 19.43
CA PRO A 871 41.18 19.50 20.43
C PRO A 871 41.01 18.11 21.08
N ASP A 872 42.15 17.49 21.43
CA ASP A 872 42.22 16.39 22.37
C ASP A 872 42.28 16.85 23.83
N LEU A 873 42.43 15.93 24.76
CA LEU A 873 42.58 16.25 26.20
C LEU A 873 43.81 17.12 26.52
N ALA A 874 44.90 16.98 25.75
CA ALA A 874 46.14 17.72 25.93
C ALA A 874 46.11 19.09 25.28
N GLY A 875 45.04 19.39 24.54
CA GLY A 875 44.90 20.63 23.77
C GLY A 875 45.52 20.56 22.38
N ASN A 876 46.03 19.43 21.93
CA ASN A 876 46.50 19.25 20.57
C ASN A 876 45.34 19.23 19.59
N THR A 877 45.47 19.91 18.51
CA THR A 877 44.41 19.99 17.47
C THR A 877 44.55 18.87 16.44
N HIS A 878 43.48 18.15 16.22
CA HIS A 878 43.38 17.10 15.24
C HIS A 878 42.35 17.44 14.17
N SER A 879 42.67 17.09 12.92
CA SER A 879 41.80 17.30 11.77
C SER A 879 41.76 16.05 10.88
N LEU A 880 40.81 15.99 9.95
CA LEU A 880 40.74 14.87 8.99
C LEU A 880 41.97 14.73 8.15
N SER A 881 42.69 15.82 7.89
CA SER A 881 43.95 15.81 7.13
C SER A 881 45.00 14.92 7.77
N THR A 882 44.98 14.73 9.11
CA THR A 882 45.93 13.88 9.86
C THR A 882 45.72 12.40 9.64
N VAL A 883 44.57 12.00 9.16
CA VAL A 883 44.20 10.56 8.96
C VAL A 883 44.18 10.18 7.47
N ARG A 884 44.31 11.12 6.54
CA ARG A 884 44.41 10.84 5.10
C ARG A 884 45.58 9.94 4.75
N GLY A 885 45.46 9.24 3.60
CA GLY A 885 46.52 8.32 3.10
C GLY A 885 46.40 6.90 3.65
N GLY A 886 45.36 6.60 4.46
CA GLY A 886 45.02 5.29 4.93
C GLY A 886 43.54 5.25 5.35
N PHE A 887 43.03 4.07 5.62
CA PHE A 887 41.69 3.95 6.17
C PHE A 887 41.63 4.52 7.58
N ALA A 888 40.52 5.19 7.92
CA ALA A 888 40.31 5.80 9.23
C ALA A 888 38.88 5.55 9.72
N LEU A 889 38.71 5.46 11.03
CA LEU A 889 37.40 5.37 11.67
C LEU A 889 37.13 6.66 12.46
N LEU A 890 36.05 7.35 12.12
CA LEU A 890 35.47 8.40 12.96
C LEU A 890 34.44 7.74 13.87
N TYR A 891 34.71 7.69 15.16
CA TYR A 891 33.83 7.00 16.11
C TYR A 891 33.17 8.01 17.05
N PHE A 892 31.87 8.26 16.85
CA PHE A 892 31.06 9.15 17.67
C PHE A 892 30.55 8.41 18.92
N TRP A 893 30.83 8.96 20.11
CA TRP A 893 30.53 8.30 21.35
C TRP A 893 30.12 9.26 22.47
N ALA A 894 29.41 8.76 23.51
CA ALA A 894 29.05 9.51 24.70
C ALA A 894 29.19 8.64 25.95
N THR A 895 29.47 9.27 27.10
CA THR A 895 29.55 8.55 28.39
C THR A 895 28.17 8.08 28.86
N THR A 896 27.12 8.73 28.45
CA THR A 896 25.72 8.34 28.70
C THR A 896 25.31 7.08 27.95
N ALA A 897 26.08 6.65 26.96
CA ALA A 897 25.86 5.42 26.22
C ALA A 897 26.84 4.32 26.70
N PRO A 898 26.43 3.35 27.55
CA PRO A 898 27.33 2.36 28.14
C PRO A 898 28.13 1.57 27.11
N LEU A 899 27.52 1.15 26.01
CA LEU A 899 28.18 0.46 24.90
C LEU A 899 29.34 1.25 24.30
N SER A 900 29.30 2.59 24.33
CA SER A 900 30.36 3.44 23.77
C SER A 900 31.72 3.16 24.44
N GLN A 901 31.73 3.01 25.74
CA GLN A 901 32.94 2.82 26.53
C GLN A 901 33.54 1.44 26.27
N ASP A 902 32.73 0.40 26.22
CA ASP A 902 33.19 -0.97 25.96
C ASP A 902 33.74 -1.12 24.53
N GLN A 903 33.10 -0.47 23.58
CA GLN A 903 33.58 -0.44 22.19
C GLN A 903 34.88 0.36 22.03
N LEU A 904 35.07 1.44 22.77
CA LEU A 904 36.35 2.17 22.78
C LEU A 904 37.50 1.30 23.30
N ARG A 905 37.27 0.50 24.34
CA ARG A 905 38.25 -0.48 24.85
C ARG A 905 38.59 -1.55 23.80
N LEU A 906 37.57 -2.03 23.09
CA LEU A 906 37.75 -3.02 22.02
C LEU A 906 38.53 -2.39 20.84
N LEU A 907 38.20 -1.19 20.45
CA LEU A 907 38.88 -0.46 19.37
C LEU A 907 40.36 -0.22 19.72
N ASP A 908 40.69 0.01 21.00
CA ASP A 908 42.08 0.22 21.43
C ASP A 908 42.94 -1.01 21.21
N GLN A 909 42.41 -2.22 21.40
CA GLN A 909 43.12 -3.47 21.12
C GLN A 909 43.51 -3.62 19.64
N HIS A 910 42.81 -2.92 18.76
CA HIS A 910 42.98 -3.01 17.30
C HIS A 910 43.52 -1.71 16.64
N ALA A 911 43.85 -0.71 17.42
CA ALA A 911 44.31 0.61 16.93
C ALA A 911 45.58 0.61 16.08
N ARG A 912 46.34 -0.51 16.07
CA ARG A 912 47.56 -0.66 15.27
C ARG A 912 47.26 -0.86 13.77
N SER A 913 46.08 -1.33 13.43
CA SER A 913 45.68 -1.65 12.05
C SER A 913 44.78 -0.58 11.37
N LEU A 914 44.25 0.37 12.16
CA LEU A 914 43.31 1.38 11.69
C LEU A 914 43.59 2.70 12.42
N LYS A 915 43.58 3.80 11.68
CA LYS A 915 43.61 5.12 12.31
C LYS A 915 42.25 5.41 12.91
N ILE A 916 42.18 5.79 14.17
CA ILE A 916 40.91 6.05 14.88
C ILE A 916 40.91 7.47 15.42
N LEU A 917 39.83 8.20 15.16
CA LEU A 917 39.49 9.46 15.82
C LEU A 917 38.17 9.23 16.59
N ALA A 918 38.28 9.10 17.92
CA ALA A 918 37.10 8.96 18.76
C ALA A 918 36.58 10.36 19.12
N ILE A 919 35.34 10.65 18.73
CA ILE A 919 34.73 11.98 18.84
C ILE A 919 33.65 11.92 19.92
N ASN A 920 33.92 12.56 21.04
CA ASN A 920 32.96 12.65 22.15
C ASN A 920 31.89 13.71 21.85
N VAL A 921 30.62 13.33 22.01
CA VAL A 921 29.47 14.20 21.78
C VAL A 921 28.63 14.45 23.05
N ASP A 922 29.22 14.20 24.21
CA ASP A 922 28.55 14.54 25.49
C ASP A 922 28.24 16.03 25.56
N ASP A 923 27.12 16.36 26.17
CA ASP A 923 26.73 17.73 26.50
C ASP A 923 27.65 18.34 27.58
N SER A 924 27.43 19.60 27.89
CA SER A 924 28.23 20.32 28.87
C SER A 924 28.19 19.68 30.27
N ALA A 925 27.09 19.04 30.65
CA ALA A 925 26.90 18.40 31.97
C ALA A 925 27.74 17.10 32.11
N HIS A 926 27.89 16.35 31.01
CA HIS A 926 28.59 15.06 31.00
C HIS A 926 30.05 15.12 30.51
N ARG A 927 30.47 16.25 29.95
CA ARG A 927 31.82 16.44 29.41
C ARG A 927 32.96 16.19 30.40
N GLN A 928 32.77 16.46 31.70
CA GLN A 928 33.72 16.17 32.74
C GLN A 928 33.85 14.66 32.97
N SER A 929 32.78 13.91 32.91
CA SER A 929 32.79 12.43 33.02
C SER A 929 33.56 11.83 31.85
N ALA A 930 33.40 12.33 30.62
CA ALA A 930 34.17 11.91 29.46
C ALA A 930 35.66 12.13 29.62
N ARG A 931 36.06 13.32 30.12
CA ARG A 931 37.46 13.64 30.42
C ARG A 931 38.06 12.70 31.44
N SER A 932 37.31 12.39 32.51
CA SER A 932 37.75 11.47 33.56
C SER A 932 37.92 10.06 33.01
N PHE A 933 37.02 9.56 32.22
CA PHE A 933 37.10 8.26 31.58
C PHE A 933 38.34 8.17 30.69
N VAL A 934 38.52 9.10 29.76
CA VAL A 934 39.69 9.12 28.84
C VAL A 934 41.02 9.18 29.59
N GLY A 935 41.08 9.98 30.65
CA GLY A 935 42.29 10.07 31.52
C GLY A 935 42.63 8.78 32.22
N GLN A 936 41.64 7.96 32.60
CA GLN A 936 41.79 6.67 33.24
C GLN A 936 42.18 5.54 32.24
N GLU A 937 41.54 5.45 31.12
CA GLU A 937 41.67 4.36 30.11
C GLU A 937 43.00 4.44 29.33
N LYS A 938 43.61 5.61 29.17
CA LYS A 938 44.87 5.83 28.43
C LYS A 938 44.86 5.22 27.02
N LEU A 939 43.79 5.46 26.26
CA LEU A 939 43.62 4.95 24.91
C LEU A 939 44.77 5.33 23.98
N SER A 940 45.18 4.43 23.10
CA SER A 940 46.29 4.61 22.15
C SER A 940 46.00 5.51 20.96
N PHE A 941 44.76 5.95 20.78
CA PHE A 941 44.31 6.87 19.75
C PHE A 941 43.74 8.18 20.35
N PRO A 942 43.73 9.27 19.60
CA PRO A 942 43.20 10.55 20.08
C PRO A 942 41.68 10.52 20.30
N VAL A 943 41.27 11.08 21.46
CA VAL A 943 39.87 11.32 21.78
C VAL A 943 39.60 12.81 21.72
N LEU A 944 38.72 13.20 20.83
CA LEU A 944 38.39 14.58 20.50
C LEU A 944 37.05 14.96 21.13
N PHE A 945 36.85 16.23 21.39
CA PHE A 945 35.59 16.75 21.93
C PHE A 945 34.88 17.58 20.87
N ALA A 946 33.75 17.10 20.40
CA ALA A 946 32.96 17.75 19.37
C ALA A 946 32.47 19.14 19.82
N THR A 947 32.43 20.05 18.86
CA THR A 947 31.57 21.24 18.95
C THR A 947 30.15 20.87 18.47
N GLU A 948 29.18 21.70 18.83
CA GLU A 948 27.79 21.51 18.38
C GLU A 948 27.72 21.50 16.85
N ASP A 949 28.48 22.36 16.15
CA ASP A 949 28.52 22.40 14.69
C ASP A 949 29.03 21.09 14.08
N VAL A 950 30.10 20.50 14.61
CA VAL A 950 30.62 19.23 14.10
C VAL A 950 29.63 18.10 14.36
N ALA A 951 29.09 18.02 15.55
CA ALA A 951 28.07 17.03 15.88
C ALA A 951 26.82 17.18 15.00
N GLY A 952 26.35 18.42 14.80
CA GLY A 952 25.21 18.73 13.96
C GLY A 952 25.41 18.37 12.48
N VAL A 953 26.59 18.67 11.91
CA VAL A 953 26.91 18.33 10.52
C VAL A 953 26.92 16.82 10.30
N TYR A 954 27.55 16.05 11.19
CA TYR A 954 27.58 14.59 11.05
C TYR A 954 26.21 13.96 11.32
N ASN A 955 25.37 14.58 12.15
CA ASN A 955 23.98 14.19 12.30
C ASN A 955 23.19 14.40 11.01
N ILE A 956 23.37 15.53 10.32
CA ILE A 956 22.74 15.80 9.02
C ILE A 956 23.18 14.75 7.99
N ILE A 957 24.47 14.39 7.94
CA ILE A 957 24.99 13.36 7.05
C ILE A 957 24.35 12.01 7.35
N TYR A 958 24.30 11.62 8.62
CA TYR A 958 23.69 10.38 9.04
C TYR A 958 22.22 10.30 8.60
N ARG A 959 21.45 11.35 8.87
CA ARG A 959 20.04 11.45 8.44
C ARG A 959 19.90 11.43 6.92
N TYR A 960 20.79 12.05 6.19
CA TYR A 960 20.77 12.06 4.72
C TYR A 960 21.10 10.70 4.13
N LEU A 961 22.12 10.01 4.65
CA LEU A 961 22.63 8.76 4.08
C LEU A 961 21.79 7.54 4.44
N PHE A 962 21.19 7.51 5.65
CA PHE A 962 20.63 6.28 6.18
C PHE A 962 19.18 6.44 6.65
N ASP A 963 18.95 7.32 7.60
CA ASP A 963 17.66 7.41 8.28
C ASP A 963 17.26 8.86 8.52
N ARG A 964 16.52 9.42 7.58
CA ARG A 964 16.02 10.79 7.70
C ARG A 964 15.09 11.03 8.88
N ARG A 965 14.63 9.96 9.51
CA ARG A 965 13.64 9.95 10.59
C ARG A 965 14.26 10.12 11.96
N ARG A 966 15.49 9.63 12.12
CA ARG A 966 16.14 9.54 13.44
C ARG A 966 17.49 10.24 13.43
N ASP A 967 17.78 10.88 14.54
CA ASP A 967 19.10 11.45 14.77
C ASP A 967 20.17 10.37 14.95
N LEU A 968 21.44 10.78 14.81
CA LEU A 968 22.60 9.93 14.92
C LEU A 968 22.57 9.09 16.21
N ALA A 969 22.55 7.78 16.06
CA ALA A 969 22.64 6.85 17.17
C ALA A 969 24.05 6.93 17.82
N ILE A 970 24.12 6.82 19.13
CA ILE A 970 25.38 6.79 19.86
C ILE A 970 25.53 5.43 20.54
N PRO A 971 26.58 4.66 20.21
CA PRO A 971 27.72 5.00 19.34
C PRO A 971 27.49 4.75 17.84
N THR A 972 28.17 5.52 16.97
CA THR A 972 28.22 5.28 15.51
C THR A 972 29.65 5.50 14.99
N GLY A 973 30.06 4.64 14.05
CA GLY A 973 31.35 4.73 13.38
C GLY A 973 31.19 5.02 11.88
N PHE A 974 31.87 6.04 11.35
CA PHE A 974 32.01 6.26 9.92
C PHE A 974 33.40 5.80 9.47
N LEU A 975 33.43 4.86 8.52
CA LEU A 975 34.67 4.39 7.92
C LEU A 975 35.06 5.29 6.75
N LEU A 976 36.26 5.84 6.79
CA LEU A 976 36.84 6.65 5.72
C LEU A 976 37.87 5.86 4.91
N ASP A 977 37.89 6.07 3.61
CA ASP A 977 38.96 5.59 2.75
C ASP A 977 40.21 6.50 2.84
N LYS A 978 41.22 6.17 2.05
CA LYS A 978 42.48 6.90 2.01
C LYS A 978 42.37 8.34 1.48
N GLU A 979 41.35 8.64 0.70
CA GLU A 979 40.99 9.95 0.18
C GLU A 979 40.18 10.79 1.19
N GLY A 980 39.68 10.17 2.27
CA GLY A 980 38.85 10.81 3.28
C GLY A 980 37.37 10.85 2.91
N MET A 981 36.96 9.90 2.05
CA MET A 981 35.54 9.69 1.73
C MET A 981 34.93 8.72 2.72
N ILE A 982 33.73 8.99 3.19
CA ILE A 982 32.90 8.06 3.96
C ILE A 982 32.47 6.94 3.00
N VAL A 983 32.78 5.70 3.34
CA VAL A 983 32.47 4.50 2.53
C VAL A 983 31.53 3.53 3.24
N LYS A 984 31.40 3.69 4.60
CA LYS A 984 30.53 2.84 5.42
C LYS A 984 30.04 3.59 6.65
#